data_3d380b7647569e953694e44e414f5c7f
#
_entry.id   3d380b7647569e953694e44e414f5c7f
#
_cell.length_a   1.000
_cell.length_b   1.000
_cell.length_c   1.000
_cell.angle_alpha   90.00
_cell.angle_beta   90.00
_cell.angle_gamma   90.00
#
_symmetry.space_group_name_H-M   'P 1'
#
loop_
_entity.id
_entity.type
_entity.pdbx_description
1 polymer ?
#
loop_
_entity_poly.entity_id
_entity_poly.type
_entity_poly.pdbx_seq_one_letter_code
_entity_poly.pdbx_strand_id
1 'polypeptide(L)'
;MMKKLLALLICAVMLFSCHSVAFAAEGSAQLYKIYDSDMLFEQEKDAVFAGEAPAGSIISVLLLDSDNNIIRDGITIADENGKFTVSFVAPKGSFTEYNVVLYCNNVAFAKLERVVFGELWLASGQSNMMYPLSQSLTGSKDFENGVKQSKWIRAMVSEAYAADGKVSVTPHEDIPDANWITGEDMLIYGVSAVGFFFAEELLHELDMPIGLLNISLGGTSIGTWLSREAIDSDEAVKNDFADKYISAESWVENNVNYSTDITVNYNLRMEAVKHFRPSGIVWYQGETDIMLGWSPERYARAFDLFQRSYTELFKYEDGLMPIIFTQLAPYFYSENGGWKLPEWNFALSGLQKASPESRAMVTINDLPATYIPAAGPIHPEHKEEIGDRMAASAIDMLYSPDSTFTAASLETAEIRGGSIYATLTNIAEGIKSDGTPDGFAICGSNGVYVKAEAEIVSENTVRIWADSVASPVSASYGYSVSNGNANLYSVKNGKKFMPVSLFVTDPTYSEQFWVEKPWAECESDTVWHYNNEQNTGNYASWIANNADITFNSANAFSGNGGMNIKSDGGSFTVSPMRIYADDFNPSNFWDVETRLNNYGTVSFYVRNNGTADISFDGLKLYENKALWYSPADCSTNQPESVIPADGEWHLITLNLDRLCLWGNECGILYANDKLTDVNDIVFCFSGENADISLDHIRFTPETNEEVNRFDVNIANADNIFEYISAFFVTLIGAIANLFNA
;
A
#
# COMPACT_ATOMS: atom_id res chain seq x y z
N MET A 1 2.35 -52.23 -18.75
CA MET A 1 1.32 -53.10 -19.33
C MET A 1 0.37 -53.61 -18.27
N MET A 2 0.83 -54.17 -17.14
CA MET A 2 -0.02 -54.64 -16.04
C MET A 2 -0.85 -53.54 -15.35
N LYS A 3 -0.29 -52.33 -15.12
CA LYS A 3 -1.01 -51.19 -14.54
C LYS A 3 -2.14 -50.67 -15.46
N LYS A 4 -1.95 -50.70 -16.79
CA LYS A 4 -3.00 -50.32 -17.75
C LYS A 4 -4.11 -51.38 -17.85
N LEU A 5 -3.79 -52.66 -17.67
CA LEU A 5 -4.78 -53.73 -17.64
C LEU A 5 -5.62 -53.68 -16.36
N LEU A 6 -5.02 -53.32 -15.22
CA LEU A 6 -5.72 -53.16 -13.95
C LEU A 6 -6.68 -51.96 -13.99
N ALA A 7 -6.23 -50.83 -14.55
CA ALA A 7 -7.07 -49.65 -14.74
C ALA A 7 -8.25 -49.92 -15.66
N LEU A 8 -8.06 -50.66 -16.80
CA LEU A 8 -9.13 -51.06 -17.70
C LEU A 8 -10.14 -52.03 -17.05
N LEU A 9 -9.68 -52.92 -16.18
CA LEU A 9 -10.56 -53.86 -15.45
C LEU A 9 -11.41 -53.12 -14.41
N ILE A 10 -10.85 -52.13 -13.72
CA ILE A 10 -11.55 -51.28 -12.75
C ILE A 10 -12.58 -50.40 -13.46
N CYS A 11 -12.22 -49.78 -14.60
CA CYS A 11 -13.16 -49.00 -15.42
C CYS A 11 -14.30 -49.85 -15.98
N ALA A 12 -14.06 -51.08 -16.39
CA ALA A 12 -15.10 -52.00 -16.91
C ALA A 12 -16.13 -52.41 -15.86
N VAL A 13 -15.73 -52.51 -14.59
CA VAL A 13 -16.63 -52.82 -13.45
C VAL A 13 -17.46 -51.59 -13.05
N MET A 14 -16.95 -50.37 -13.24
CA MET A 14 -17.66 -49.13 -12.93
C MET A 14 -18.76 -48.74 -13.91
N LEU A 15 -18.67 -49.15 -15.17
CA LEU A 15 -19.66 -48.82 -16.22
C LEU A 15 -21.05 -49.50 -16.05
N PHE A 16 -21.18 -50.46 -15.14
CA PHE A 16 -22.45 -51.19 -14.94
C PHE A 16 -23.31 -50.67 -13.76
N SER A 17 -22.89 -49.63 -13.00
CA SER A 17 -23.60 -49.16 -11.80
C SER A 17 -24.18 -47.74 -11.87
N CYS A 18 -24.40 -47.17 -13.06
CA CYS A 18 -25.04 -45.85 -13.22
C CYS A 18 -26.55 -45.88 -13.00
N HIS A 19 -27.03 -46.30 -11.83
CA HIS A 19 -28.40 -46.02 -11.38
C HIS A 19 -28.39 -45.74 -9.87
N SER A 20 -28.69 -44.49 -9.53
CA SER A 20 -28.81 -43.92 -8.17
C SER A 20 -27.49 -43.73 -7.40
N VAL A 21 -27.01 -42.50 -7.34
CA VAL A 21 -25.97 -42.07 -6.40
C VAL A 21 -26.61 -42.07 -5.00
N ALA A 22 -26.37 -43.11 -4.23
CA ALA A 22 -26.66 -43.11 -2.79
C ALA A 22 -25.43 -42.57 -2.07
N PHE A 23 -25.56 -41.43 -1.43
CA PHE A 23 -24.50 -40.94 -0.54
C PHE A 23 -24.37 -41.85 0.68
N ALA A 24 -23.17 -42.19 1.04
CA ALA A 24 -22.85 -43.18 2.05
C ALA A 24 -23.06 -42.63 3.51
N ALA A 25 -23.24 -43.54 4.47
CA ALA A 25 -23.52 -43.29 5.87
C ALA A 25 -22.31 -42.74 6.67
N GLU A 26 -22.54 -42.27 7.91
CA GLU A 26 -21.51 -41.76 8.86
C GLU A 26 -20.22 -42.62 8.87
N GLY A 27 -19.06 -41.96 8.59
CA GLY A 27 -17.75 -42.62 8.42
C GLY A 27 -17.31 -42.72 6.93
N SER A 28 -17.98 -42.03 6.02
CA SER A 28 -17.70 -42.02 4.57
C SER A 28 -16.62 -40.99 4.20
N ALA A 29 -15.98 -41.20 3.05
CA ALA A 29 -15.06 -40.24 2.48
C ALA A 29 -15.72 -38.87 2.26
N GLN A 30 -14.96 -37.80 2.50
CA GLN A 30 -15.37 -36.42 2.24
C GLN A 30 -14.24 -35.66 1.56
N LEU A 31 -14.63 -34.79 0.64
CA LEU A 31 -13.73 -33.83 -0.01
C LEU A 31 -13.66 -32.55 0.84
N TYR A 32 -12.51 -31.88 0.89
CA TYR A 32 -12.43 -30.57 1.52
C TYR A 32 -13.33 -29.56 0.81
N LYS A 33 -13.82 -28.55 1.55
CA LYS A 33 -14.81 -27.56 1.07
C LYS A 33 -14.27 -26.59 0.02
N ILE A 34 -12.96 -26.45 -0.06
CA ILE A 34 -12.32 -25.68 -1.13
C ILE A 34 -12.56 -26.23 -2.53
N TYR A 35 -13.06 -27.46 -2.66
CA TYR A 35 -13.43 -28.08 -3.93
C TYR A 35 -14.94 -28.09 -4.10
N ASP A 36 -15.45 -27.39 -5.10
CA ASP A 36 -16.87 -27.30 -5.39
C ASP A 36 -17.14 -27.28 -6.91
N SER A 37 -18.40 -27.34 -7.27
CA SER A 37 -18.83 -27.07 -8.64
C SER A 37 -18.43 -25.66 -9.08
N ASP A 38 -18.37 -25.43 -10.38
CA ASP A 38 -17.93 -24.17 -10.96
C ASP A 38 -16.45 -23.80 -10.73
N MET A 39 -15.65 -24.67 -10.11
CA MET A 39 -14.24 -24.42 -9.86
C MET A 39 -13.39 -24.42 -11.12
N LEU A 40 -12.19 -23.80 -11.02
CA LEU A 40 -11.18 -23.84 -12.06
C LEU A 40 -9.85 -24.37 -11.51
N PHE A 41 -9.19 -25.21 -12.29
CA PHE A 41 -7.81 -25.64 -12.07
C PHE A 41 -6.86 -25.07 -13.12
N GLU A 42 -5.61 -24.87 -12.70
CA GLU A 42 -4.53 -24.50 -13.61
C GLU A 42 -4.37 -25.56 -14.72
N GLN A 43 -4.30 -25.08 -15.98
CA GLN A 43 -4.16 -25.93 -17.14
C GLN A 43 -2.83 -26.70 -17.15
N GLU A 44 -2.81 -27.89 -17.72
CA GLU A 44 -1.61 -28.72 -17.96
C GLU A 44 -0.76 -29.02 -16.69
N LYS A 45 -1.27 -28.68 -15.50
CA LYS A 45 -0.71 -29.04 -14.20
C LYS A 45 -1.52 -30.17 -13.54
N ASP A 46 -1.05 -30.67 -12.40
CA ASP A 46 -1.82 -31.66 -11.62
C ASP A 46 -3.05 -31.01 -10.99
N ALA A 47 -4.25 -31.38 -11.41
CA ALA A 47 -5.49 -31.08 -10.70
C ALA A 47 -5.57 -32.03 -9.49
N VAL A 48 -5.25 -31.52 -8.29
CA VAL A 48 -5.15 -32.29 -7.06
C VAL A 48 -6.41 -32.09 -6.22
N PHE A 49 -7.01 -33.18 -5.76
CA PHE A 49 -8.15 -33.21 -4.84
C PHE A 49 -7.70 -33.81 -3.52
N ALA A 50 -8.04 -33.20 -2.41
CA ALA A 50 -7.69 -33.63 -1.06
C ALA A 50 -8.94 -33.78 -0.18
N GLY A 51 -8.83 -34.64 0.82
CA GLY A 51 -9.93 -34.89 1.73
C GLY A 51 -9.63 -36.02 2.72
N GLU A 52 -10.68 -36.52 3.35
CA GLU A 52 -10.60 -37.56 4.36
C GLU A 52 -11.42 -38.81 3.96
N ALA A 53 -10.92 -39.97 4.31
CA ALA A 53 -11.59 -41.25 4.08
C ALA A 53 -11.11 -42.26 5.14
N PRO A 54 -11.81 -43.39 5.35
CA PRO A 54 -11.27 -44.47 6.22
C PRO A 54 -9.89 -44.90 5.75
N ALA A 55 -8.96 -45.05 6.67
CA ALA A 55 -7.57 -45.41 6.40
C ALA A 55 -7.49 -46.70 5.53
N GLY A 56 -6.65 -46.64 4.49
CA GLY A 56 -6.49 -47.74 3.54
C GLY A 56 -7.57 -47.82 2.46
N SER A 57 -8.54 -46.91 2.43
CA SER A 57 -9.55 -46.85 1.35
C SER A 57 -8.91 -46.47 0.02
N ILE A 58 -9.40 -47.09 -1.05
CA ILE A 58 -9.01 -46.75 -2.42
C ILE A 58 -9.85 -45.56 -2.87
N ILE A 59 -9.20 -44.46 -3.22
CA ILE A 59 -9.83 -43.25 -3.74
C ILE A 59 -9.53 -43.15 -5.24
N SER A 60 -10.54 -42.92 -6.06
CA SER A 60 -10.35 -42.60 -7.47
C SER A 60 -11.13 -41.36 -7.89
N VAL A 61 -10.58 -40.64 -8.86
CA VAL A 61 -11.17 -39.46 -9.48
C VAL A 61 -11.31 -39.66 -10.97
N LEU A 62 -12.45 -39.27 -11.54
CA LEU A 62 -12.72 -39.29 -12.96
C LEU A 62 -13.09 -37.89 -13.44
N LEU A 63 -12.46 -37.43 -14.52
CA LEU A 63 -12.86 -36.26 -15.28
C LEU A 63 -13.72 -36.75 -16.47
N LEU A 64 -14.94 -36.23 -16.57
CA LEU A 64 -15.93 -36.64 -17.56
C LEU A 64 -16.32 -35.45 -18.46
N ASP A 65 -16.48 -35.68 -19.76
CA ASP A 65 -17.09 -34.71 -20.67
C ASP A 65 -18.63 -34.67 -20.54
N SER A 66 -19.29 -33.87 -21.35
CA SER A 66 -20.75 -33.73 -21.38
C SER A 66 -21.48 -35.02 -21.73
N ASP A 67 -20.83 -35.94 -22.44
CA ASP A 67 -21.36 -37.24 -22.85
C ASP A 67 -21.01 -38.35 -21.86
N ASN A 68 -20.40 -38.01 -20.72
CA ASN A 68 -19.88 -38.90 -19.69
C ASN A 68 -18.73 -39.83 -20.16
N ASN A 69 -18.00 -39.44 -21.19
CA ASN A 69 -16.77 -40.15 -21.54
C ASN A 69 -15.65 -39.74 -20.53
N ILE A 70 -14.83 -40.72 -20.14
CA ILE A 70 -13.70 -40.48 -19.26
C ILE A 70 -12.58 -39.81 -20.05
N ILE A 71 -12.25 -38.59 -19.67
CA ILE A 71 -11.16 -37.76 -20.25
C ILE A 71 -9.86 -37.99 -19.53
N ARG A 72 -9.91 -38.02 -18.16
CA ARG A 72 -8.77 -38.29 -17.28
C ARG A 72 -9.23 -39.12 -16.08
N ASP A 73 -8.28 -39.78 -15.47
CA ASP A 73 -8.51 -40.52 -14.22
C ASP A 73 -7.28 -40.49 -13.32
N GLY A 74 -7.51 -40.71 -12.04
CA GLY A 74 -6.47 -40.82 -11.02
C GLY A 74 -6.90 -41.78 -9.90
N ILE A 75 -5.93 -42.35 -9.20
CA ILE A 75 -6.16 -43.27 -8.10
C ILE A 75 -5.10 -43.13 -7.01
N THR A 76 -5.51 -43.23 -5.74
CA THR A 76 -4.65 -43.20 -4.57
C THR A 76 -5.19 -44.09 -3.45
N ILE A 77 -4.48 -44.18 -2.34
CA ILE A 77 -4.94 -44.89 -1.14
C ILE A 77 -4.87 -43.87 0.02
N ALA A 78 -5.94 -43.76 0.81
CA ALA A 78 -5.96 -42.96 2.02
C ALA A 78 -4.90 -43.47 3.02
N ASP A 79 -4.16 -42.55 3.60
CA ASP A 79 -3.07 -42.85 4.53
C ASP A 79 -3.58 -43.43 5.88
N GLU A 80 -2.66 -43.70 6.81
CA GLU A 80 -2.96 -44.23 8.15
C GLU A 80 -3.79 -43.26 9.02
N ASN A 81 -3.75 -41.94 8.71
CA ASN A 81 -4.53 -40.89 9.38
C ASN A 81 -5.89 -40.67 8.69
N GLY A 82 -6.18 -41.39 7.60
CA GLY A 82 -7.39 -41.25 6.83
C GLY A 82 -7.35 -40.07 5.84
N LYS A 83 -6.21 -39.47 5.57
CA LYS A 83 -6.05 -38.38 4.60
C LYS A 83 -5.71 -38.91 3.22
N PHE A 84 -6.21 -38.25 2.19
CA PHE A 84 -5.86 -38.58 0.81
C PHE A 84 -5.61 -37.34 -0.03
N THR A 85 -4.75 -37.50 -1.03
CA THR A 85 -4.66 -36.65 -2.22
C THR A 85 -4.73 -37.52 -3.46
N VAL A 86 -5.59 -37.15 -4.41
CA VAL A 86 -5.73 -37.83 -5.70
C VAL A 86 -5.70 -36.80 -6.81
N SER A 87 -5.04 -37.09 -7.93
CA SER A 87 -4.88 -36.11 -9.01
C SER A 87 -4.94 -36.75 -10.38
N PHE A 88 -5.15 -35.90 -11.38
CA PHE A 88 -4.90 -36.17 -12.80
C PHE A 88 -4.25 -34.95 -13.44
N VAL A 89 -3.56 -35.10 -14.56
CA VAL A 89 -3.03 -33.96 -15.33
C VAL A 89 -4.19 -33.23 -15.99
N ALA A 90 -4.37 -31.94 -15.66
CA ALA A 90 -5.40 -31.10 -16.23
C ALA A 90 -5.29 -30.99 -17.76
N PRO A 91 -6.41 -30.94 -18.48
CA PRO A 91 -6.39 -30.60 -19.90
C PRO A 91 -5.86 -29.20 -20.15
N LYS A 92 -5.51 -28.90 -21.41
CA LYS A 92 -5.27 -27.54 -21.84
C LYS A 92 -6.51 -26.67 -21.64
N GLY A 93 -6.34 -25.42 -21.26
CA GLY A 93 -7.39 -24.44 -21.04
C GLY A 93 -8.30 -24.28 -22.25
N SER A 94 -9.61 -24.29 -22.02
CA SER A 94 -10.64 -24.14 -23.05
C SER A 94 -11.99 -23.82 -22.43
N PHE A 95 -12.89 -23.26 -23.22
CA PHE A 95 -14.29 -22.98 -22.85
C PHE A 95 -15.16 -24.26 -22.81
N THR A 96 -14.61 -25.34 -22.24
CA THR A 96 -15.28 -26.62 -22.08
C THR A 96 -15.54 -26.90 -20.61
N GLU A 97 -16.79 -27.16 -20.27
CA GLU A 97 -17.20 -27.57 -18.93
C GLU A 97 -17.13 -29.09 -18.77
N TYR A 98 -16.58 -29.54 -17.67
CA TYR A 98 -16.43 -30.96 -17.34
C TYR A 98 -17.15 -31.29 -16.03
N ASN A 99 -17.37 -32.58 -15.79
CA ASN A 99 -17.80 -33.09 -14.51
C ASN A 99 -16.65 -33.89 -13.86
N VAL A 100 -16.46 -33.73 -12.55
CA VAL A 100 -15.51 -34.53 -11.77
C VAL A 100 -16.31 -35.41 -10.81
N VAL A 101 -16.00 -36.69 -10.77
CA VAL A 101 -16.63 -37.65 -9.85
C VAL A 101 -15.54 -38.37 -9.05
N LEU A 102 -15.68 -38.34 -7.73
CA LEU A 102 -14.77 -39.05 -6.84
C LEU A 102 -15.44 -40.27 -6.20
N TYR A 103 -14.67 -41.35 -6.10
CA TYR A 103 -15.12 -42.61 -5.56
C TYR A 103 -14.24 -43.07 -4.40
N CYS A 104 -14.85 -43.63 -3.37
CA CYS A 104 -14.19 -44.37 -2.32
C CYS A 104 -14.61 -45.84 -2.37
N ASN A 105 -13.65 -46.74 -2.55
CA ASN A 105 -13.90 -48.17 -2.70
C ASN A 105 -15.02 -48.49 -3.74
N ASN A 106 -14.99 -47.79 -4.88
CA ASN A 106 -15.98 -47.87 -5.98
C ASN A 106 -17.37 -47.29 -5.68
N VAL A 107 -17.56 -46.58 -4.56
CA VAL A 107 -18.79 -45.86 -4.22
C VAL A 107 -18.57 -44.38 -4.45
N ALA A 108 -19.37 -43.72 -5.28
CA ALA A 108 -19.27 -42.28 -5.49
C ALA A 108 -19.62 -41.53 -4.23
N PHE A 109 -18.76 -40.60 -3.83
CA PHE A 109 -18.98 -39.74 -2.62
C PHE A 109 -19.00 -38.26 -2.92
N ALA A 110 -18.43 -37.82 -4.05
CA ALA A 110 -18.49 -36.43 -4.47
C ALA A 110 -18.68 -36.31 -5.99
N LYS A 111 -19.42 -35.30 -6.40
CA LYS A 111 -19.60 -34.92 -7.82
C LYS A 111 -19.51 -33.41 -7.91
N LEU A 112 -18.58 -32.90 -8.71
CA LEU A 112 -18.40 -31.51 -9.03
C LEU A 112 -18.80 -31.26 -10.48
N GLU A 113 -19.63 -30.28 -10.73
CA GLU A 113 -20.17 -29.96 -12.05
C GLU A 113 -19.56 -28.66 -12.59
N ARG A 114 -19.52 -28.54 -13.91
CA ARG A 114 -19.03 -27.33 -14.61
C ARG A 114 -17.61 -26.94 -14.23
N VAL A 115 -16.76 -27.91 -13.92
CA VAL A 115 -15.33 -27.69 -13.70
C VAL A 115 -14.67 -27.27 -15.02
N VAL A 116 -13.83 -26.26 -15.00
CA VAL A 116 -13.09 -25.76 -16.17
C VAL A 116 -11.58 -25.75 -15.90
N PHE A 117 -10.82 -25.65 -16.98
CA PHE A 117 -9.35 -25.52 -16.93
C PHE A 117 -8.92 -24.26 -17.67
N GLY A 118 -7.95 -23.55 -17.12
CA GLY A 118 -7.46 -22.29 -17.66
C GLY A 118 -6.31 -21.75 -16.83
N GLU A 119 -6.14 -20.45 -16.79
CA GLU A 119 -5.15 -19.80 -15.94
C GLU A 119 -5.73 -19.52 -14.55
N LEU A 120 -5.02 -19.92 -13.52
CA LEU A 120 -5.43 -19.73 -12.13
C LEU A 120 -4.49 -18.74 -11.43
N TRP A 121 -5.04 -17.73 -10.76
CA TRP A 121 -4.26 -16.71 -10.07
C TRP A 121 -4.66 -16.59 -8.60
N LEU A 122 -3.67 -16.31 -7.73
CA LEU A 122 -3.92 -15.96 -6.34
C LEU A 122 -4.09 -14.44 -6.22
N ALA A 123 -5.31 -13.97 -5.95
CA ALA A 123 -5.61 -12.57 -5.64
C ALA A 123 -5.55 -12.38 -4.12
N SER A 124 -4.45 -11.80 -3.61
CA SER A 124 -4.20 -11.71 -2.18
C SER A 124 -3.63 -10.36 -1.77
N GLY A 125 -3.72 -10.05 -0.48
CA GLY A 125 -3.32 -8.78 0.10
C GLY A 125 -4.25 -8.32 1.21
N GLN A 126 -4.45 -6.99 1.29
CA GLN A 126 -5.32 -6.42 2.31
C GLN A 126 -6.55 -5.70 1.73
N SER A 127 -7.07 -4.68 2.42
CA SER A 127 -8.35 -4.04 2.08
C SER A 127 -8.47 -3.54 0.65
N ASN A 128 -7.39 -3.03 0.05
CA ASN A 128 -7.40 -2.60 -1.34
C ASN A 128 -7.56 -3.76 -2.34
N MET A 129 -7.01 -4.94 -2.04
CA MET A 129 -7.29 -6.16 -2.81
C MET A 129 -8.66 -6.74 -2.46
N MET A 130 -9.07 -6.67 -1.19
CA MET A 130 -10.37 -7.14 -0.73
C MET A 130 -11.54 -6.26 -1.20
N TYR A 131 -11.26 -5.05 -1.71
CA TYR A 131 -12.28 -4.08 -2.13
C TYR A 131 -13.29 -4.72 -3.07
N PRO A 132 -14.59 -4.78 -2.69
CA PRO A 132 -15.54 -5.59 -3.42
C PRO A 132 -15.93 -4.98 -4.77
N LEU A 133 -16.11 -5.84 -5.77
CA LEU A 133 -16.50 -5.46 -7.12
C LEU A 133 -17.77 -4.59 -7.15
N SER A 134 -18.72 -4.86 -6.28
CA SER A 134 -20.00 -4.12 -6.17
C SER A 134 -19.84 -2.66 -5.69
N GLN A 135 -18.67 -2.28 -5.17
CA GLN A 135 -18.37 -0.92 -4.70
C GLN A 135 -17.41 -0.15 -5.64
N SER A 136 -16.95 -0.78 -6.70
CA SER A 136 -16.09 -0.14 -7.70
C SER A 136 -16.86 0.90 -8.50
N LEU A 137 -16.20 1.98 -8.95
CA LEU A 137 -16.83 3.11 -9.70
C LEU A 137 -17.43 2.74 -11.06
N THR A 138 -17.16 1.56 -11.56
CA THR A 138 -17.62 1.09 -12.87
C THR A 138 -19.09 0.67 -12.91
N GLY A 139 -19.91 1.08 -11.95
CA GLY A 139 -21.34 0.74 -11.80
C GLY A 139 -22.28 1.25 -12.89
N SER A 140 -21.92 1.12 -14.19
CA SER A 140 -22.88 1.28 -15.27
C SER A 140 -23.73 0.01 -15.41
N LYS A 141 -24.96 0.13 -15.93
CA LYS A 141 -25.80 -1.04 -16.25
C LYS A 141 -25.12 -2.00 -17.25
N ASP A 142 -24.25 -1.46 -18.08
CA ASP A 142 -23.49 -2.26 -19.06
C ASP A 142 -22.41 -3.10 -18.37
N PHE A 143 -21.74 -2.55 -17.37
CA PHE A 143 -20.81 -3.28 -16.50
C PHE A 143 -21.50 -4.42 -15.74
N GLU A 144 -22.61 -4.12 -15.03
CA GLU A 144 -23.37 -5.18 -14.32
C GLU A 144 -23.84 -6.30 -15.27
N ASN A 145 -24.24 -5.96 -16.49
CA ASN A 145 -24.64 -6.95 -17.49
C ASN A 145 -23.43 -7.76 -17.99
N GLY A 146 -22.27 -7.15 -18.13
CA GLY A 146 -21.01 -7.82 -18.48
C GLY A 146 -20.61 -8.83 -17.40
N VAL A 147 -20.62 -8.43 -16.14
CA VAL A 147 -20.31 -9.32 -15.01
C VAL A 147 -21.28 -10.52 -14.96
N LYS A 148 -22.58 -10.28 -15.11
CA LYS A 148 -23.59 -11.35 -15.14
C LYS A 148 -23.38 -12.38 -16.27
N GLN A 149 -22.77 -11.95 -17.37
CA GLN A 149 -22.47 -12.83 -18.51
C GLN A 149 -21.08 -13.48 -18.43
N SER A 150 -20.22 -13.06 -17.49
CA SER A 150 -18.85 -13.53 -17.38
C SER A 150 -18.74 -14.88 -16.67
N LYS A 151 -19.34 -15.92 -17.25
CA LYS A 151 -19.31 -17.28 -16.69
C LYS A 151 -17.94 -17.97 -16.79
N TRP A 152 -16.98 -17.36 -17.48
CA TRP A 152 -15.64 -17.93 -17.68
C TRP A 152 -14.59 -17.35 -16.72
N ILE A 153 -14.97 -16.37 -15.91
CA ILE A 153 -14.23 -15.99 -14.71
C ILE A 153 -14.82 -16.79 -13.55
N ARG A 154 -13.97 -17.49 -12.82
CA ARG A 154 -14.33 -18.32 -11.67
C ARG A 154 -13.59 -17.82 -10.44
N ALA A 155 -14.27 -17.57 -9.35
CA ALA A 155 -13.64 -17.10 -8.14
C ALA A 155 -13.96 -18.00 -6.95
N MET A 156 -12.92 -18.46 -6.25
CA MET A 156 -13.09 -19.03 -4.93
C MET A 156 -13.15 -17.91 -3.92
N VAL A 157 -14.22 -17.81 -3.18
CA VAL A 157 -14.45 -16.83 -2.12
C VAL A 157 -14.64 -17.52 -0.78
N SER A 158 -14.32 -16.84 0.29
CA SER A 158 -14.53 -17.28 1.67
C SER A 158 -14.90 -16.08 2.52
N GLU A 159 -15.95 -16.21 3.32
CA GLU A 159 -16.36 -15.19 4.30
C GLU A 159 -15.61 -15.33 5.63
N ALA A 160 -14.81 -16.40 5.79
CA ALA A 160 -14.25 -16.80 7.07
C ALA A 160 -13.31 -15.77 7.69
N TYR A 161 -13.91 -14.94 8.45
CA TYR A 161 -13.34 -14.61 9.77
C TYR A 161 -13.57 -15.84 10.64
N ALA A 162 -12.55 -16.31 11.38
CA ALA A 162 -12.75 -17.43 12.29
C ALA A 162 -14.01 -17.18 13.13
N ALA A 163 -15.07 -17.90 12.81
CA ALA A 163 -16.40 -17.68 13.39
C ALA A 163 -16.45 -17.93 14.91
N ASP A 164 -15.40 -18.52 15.48
CA ASP A 164 -15.29 -18.85 16.90
C ASP A 164 -14.23 -18.00 17.65
N GLY A 165 -13.59 -17.03 16.99
CA GLY A 165 -12.54 -16.18 17.59
C GLY A 165 -11.27 -16.92 17.97
N LYS A 166 -11.14 -18.19 17.57
CA LYS A 166 -9.96 -19.01 17.82
C LYS A 166 -9.12 -19.07 16.55
N VAL A 167 -7.93 -18.52 16.62
CA VAL A 167 -6.94 -18.68 15.56
C VAL A 167 -6.17 -19.97 15.82
N SER A 168 -6.13 -20.83 14.83
CA SER A 168 -5.31 -22.04 14.91
C SER A 168 -3.82 -21.68 14.82
N VAL A 169 -3.05 -22.22 15.74
CA VAL A 169 -1.57 -22.18 15.68
C VAL A 169 -1.02 -23.18 14.66
N THR A 170 -1.87 -24.05 14.14
CA THR A 170 -1.54 -25.02 13.10
C THR A 170 -2.24 -24.66 11.80
N PRO A 171 -1.59 -24.85 10.65
CA PRO A 171 -2.20 -24.62 9.36
C PRO A 171 -3.47 -25.45 9.15
N HIS A 172 -4.51 -24.83 8.61
CA HIS A 172 -5.73 -25.51 8.21
C HIS A 172 -5.57 -26.12 6.82
N GLU A 173 -6.06 -27.33 6.65
CA GLU A 173 -6.06 -28.01 5.35
C GLU A 173 -7.31 -27.73 4.51
N ASP A 174 -8.30 -27.07 5.10
CA ASP A 174 -9.57 -26.73 4.46
C ASP A 174 -10.04 -25.32 4.88
N ILE A 175 -10.87 -24.70 4.05
CA ILE A 175 -11.59 -23.47 4.35
C ILE A 175 -13.09 -23.82 4.38
N PRO A 176 -13.71 -23.95 5.56
CA PRO A 176 -15.03 -24.57 5.71
C PRO A 176 -16.19 -23.85 5.00
N ASP A 177 -16.03 -22.57 4.72
CA ASP A 177 -17.01 -21.71 4.03
C ASP A 177 -16.55 -21.30 2.63
N ALA A 178 -15.52 -21.95 2.07
CA ALA A 178 -15.11 -21.71 0.70
C ALA A 178 -16.23 -22.06 -0.27
N ASN A 179 -16.40 -21.22 -1.27
CA ASN A 179 -17.38 -21.39 -2.33
C ASN A 179 -16.81 -20.90 -3.66
N TRP A 180 -17.06 -21.62 -4.75
CA TRP A 180 -16.72 -21.19 -6.10
C TRP A 180 -17.92 -20.51 -6.74
N ILE A 181 -17.72 -19.32 -7.26
CA ILE A 181 -18.76 -18.47 -7.83
C ILE A 181 -18.39 -17.94 -9.20
N THR A 182 -19.40 -17.53 -9.97
CA THR A 182 -19.25 -16.97 -11.31
C THR A 182 -20.44 -16.07 -11.65
N GLY A 183 -20.29 -15.22 -12.67
CA GLY A 183 -21.35 -14.35 -13.14
C GLY A 183 -21.87 -13.38 -12.08
N GLU A 184 -23.21 -13.28 -11.92
CA GLU A 184 -23.85 -12.30 -11.02
C GLU A 184 -23.54 -12.51 -9.54
N ASP A 185 -23.19 -13.72 -9.13
CA ASP A 185 -22.82 -14.01 -7.74
C ASP A 185 -21.57 -13.24 -7.31
N MET A 186 -20.68 -12.87 -8.24
CA MET A 186 -19.49 -12.06 -7.97
C MET A 186 -19.81 -10.67 -7.43
N LEU A 187 -20.97 -10.10 -7.78
CA LEU A 187 -21.43 -8.80 -7.24
C LEU A 187 -22.01 -8.95 -5.82
N ILE A 188 -22.41 -10.15 -5.42
CA ILE A 188 -23.05 -10.43 -4.13
C ILE A 188 -22.02 -10.83 -3.09
N TYR A 189 -21.08 -11.71 -3.44
CA TYR A 189 -20.15 -12.37 -2.51
C TYR A 189 -18.79 -11.68 -2.38
N GLY A 190 -18.66 -10.41 -2.75
CA GLY A 190 -17.49 -9.61 -2.42
C GLY A 190 -16.19 -10.03 -3.12
N VAL A 191 -16.27 -10.45 -4.38
CA VAL A 191 -15.06 -10.69 -5.19
C VAL A 191 -14.25 -9.40 -5.27
N SER A 192 -12.92 -9.53 -5.20
CA SER A 192 -11.97 -8.44 -5.41
C SER A 192 -12.24 -7.71 -6.72
N ALA A 193 -12.47 -6.40 -6.67
CA ALA A 193 -12.62 -5.61 -7.89
C ALA A 193 -11.32 -5.65 -8.73
N VAL A 194 -10.16 -5.46 -8.08
CA VAL A 194 -8.85 -5.57 -8.76
C VAL A 194 -8.67 -6.95 -9.39
N GLY A 195 -8.98 -8.02 -8.61
CA GLY A 195 -8.89 -9.39 -9.11
C GLY A 195 -9.83 -9.67 -10.29
N PHE A 196 -11.05 -9.15 -10.25
CA PHE A 196 -12.02 -9.30 -11.32
C PHE A 196 -11.56 -8.64 -12.63
N PHE A 197 -11.17 -7.35 -12.60
CA PHE A 197 -10.70 -6.64 -13.79
C PHE A 197 -9.41 -7.24 -14.35
N PHE A 198 -8.50 -7.66 -13.45
CA PHE A 198 -7.34 -8.44 -13.84
C PHE A 198 -7.73 -9.71 -14.62
N ALA A 199 -8.69 -10.48 -14.11
CA ALA A 199 -9.15 -11.71 -14.75
C ALA A 199 -9.91 -11.45 -16.06
N GLU A 200 -10.67 -10.36 -16.14
CA GLU A 200 -11.42 -9.95 -17.34
C GLU A 200 -10.47 -9.62 -18.49
N GLU A 201 -9.43 -8.83 -18.24
CA GLU A 201 -8.41 -8.50 -19.25
C GLU A 201 -7.64 -9.75 -19.69
N LEU A 202 -7.24 -10.63 -18.75
CA LEU A 202 -6.60 -11.90 -19.11
C LEU A 202 -7.52 -12.82 -19.93
N LEU A 203 -8.79 -12.89 -19.59
CA LEU A 203 -9.78 -13.67 -20.34
C LEU A 203 -9.84 -13.22 -21.82
N HIS A 204 -9.81 -11.91 -22.05
CA HIS A 204 -9.83 -11.33 -23.39
C HIS A 204 -8.55 -11.59 -24.17
N GLU A 205 -7.40 -11.42 -23.52
CA GLU A 205 -6.10 -11.54 -24.19
C GLU A 205 -5.68 -13.00 -24.43
N LEU A 206 -6.01 -13.90 -23.51
CA LEU A 206 -5.60 -15.32 -23.60
C LEU A 206 -6.65 -16.22 -24.25
N ASP A 207 -7.88 -15.73 -24.45
CA ASP A 207 -9.02 -16.50 -25.01
C ASP A 207 -9.24 -17.84 -24.29
N MET A 208 -9.21 -17.83 -22.94
CA MET A 208 -9.42 -19.00 -22.09
C MET A 208 -10.00 -18.63 -20.72
N PRO A 209 -10.64 -19.57 -19.99
CA PRO A 209 -11.18 -19.32 -18.65
C PRO A 209 -10.09 -18.87 -17.66
N ILE A 210 -10.44 -17.94 -16.76
CA ILE A 210 -9.56 -17.42 -15.70
C ILE A 210 -10.16 -17.74 -14.34
N GLY A 211 -9.33 -18.27 -13.45
CA GLY A 211 -9.67 -18.57 -12.06
C GLY A 211 -8.98 -17.61 -11.08
N LEU A 212 -9.68 -17.28 -10.01
CA LEU A 212 -9.16 -16.48 -8.90
C LEU A 212 -9.30 -17.26 -7.59
N LEU A 213 -8.20 -17.50 -6.92
CA LEU A 213 -8.19 -17.77 -5.48
C LEU A 213 -8.27 -16.40 -4.78
N ASN A 214 -9.50 -15.94 -4.48
CA ASN A 214 -9.77 -14.61 -3.94
C ASN A 214 -9.58 -14.62 -2.43
N ILE A 215 -8.32 -14.53 -1.99
CA ILE A 215 -7.90 -14.67 -0.59
C ILE A 215 -7.19 -13.40 -0.14
N SER A 216 -7.92 -12.49 0.45
CA SER A 216 -7.41 -11.23 1.00
C SER A 216 -8.10 -10.89 2.32
N LEU A 217 -7.46 -10.08 3.16
CA LEU A 217 -8.04 -9.63 4.41
C LEU A 217 -7.60 -8.20 4.74
N GLY A 218 -8.57 -7.31 4.96
CA GLY A 218 -8.33 -5.90 5.27
C GLY A 218 -7.52 -5.70 6.55
N GLY A 219 -6.64 -4.68 6.54
CA GLY A 219 -5.88 -4.29 7.72
C GLY A 219 -4.76 -5.24 8.13
N THR A 220 -4.25 -6.09 7.25
CA THR A 220 -3.26 -7.13 7.60
C THR A 220 -1.83 -6.75 7.20
N SER A 221 -0.88 -6.99 8.11
CA SER A 221 0.57 -6.93 7.84
C SER A 221 1.03 -8.15 7.04
N ILE A 222 2.07 -7.99 6.21
CA ILE A 222 2.65 -9.09 5.42
C ILE A 222 3.10 -10.27 6.29
N GLY A 223 3.54 -10.03 7.53
CA GLY A 223 3.95 -11.08 8.46
C GLY A 223 2.84 -12.09 8.79
N THR A 224 1.57 -11.68 8.67
CA THR A 224 0.44 -12.57 8.93
C THR A 224 0.25 -13.63 7.83
N TRP A 225 0.83 -13.40 6.66
CA TRP A 225 0.76 -14.26 5.47
C TRP A 225 1.96 -15.20 5.31
N LEU A 226 2.97 -15.10 6.19
CA LEU A 226 4.15 -15.98 6.19
C LEU A 226 3.92 -17.21 7.09
N SER A 227 4.40 -18.38 6.67
CA SER A 227 4.40 -19.54 7.55
C SER A 227 5.42 -19.38 8.67
N ARG A 228 5.18 -20.06 9.79
CA ARG A 228 6.13 -20.13 10.91
C ARG A 228 7.48 -20.70 10.48
N GLU A 229 7.43 -21.74 9.67
CA GLU A 229 8.60 -22.41 9.13
C GLU A 229 9.44 -21.48 8.25
N ALA A 230 8.79 -20.70 7.38
CA ALA A 230 9.47 -19.71 6.58
C ALA A 230 10.17 -18.66 7.44
N ILE A 231 9.47 -18.06 8.42
CA ILE A 231 10.06 -17.06 9.34
C ILE A 231 11.24 -17.66 10.11
N ASP A 232 11.11 -18.88 10.62
CA ASP A 232 12.19 -19.57 11.36
C ASP A 232 13.40 -19.90 10.50
N SER A 233 13.24 -20.01 9.19
CA SER A 233 14.32 -20.30 8.24
C SER A 233 15.18 -19.08 7.89
N ASP A 234 14.72 -17.87 8.18
CA ASP A 234 15.39 -16.60 7.84
C ASP A 234 15.64 -15.77 9.11
N GLU A 235 16.87 -15.77 9.60
CA GLU A 235 17.25 -15.10 10.86
C GLU A 235 17.02 -13.59 10.83
N ALA A 236 17.18 -12.92 9.67
CA ALA A 236 16.96 -11.49 9.56
C ALA A 236 15.46 -11.16 9.68
N VAL A 237 14.61 -11.89 8.97
CA VAL A 237 13.16 -11.73 9.05
C VAL A 237 12.65 -12.13 10.43
N LYS A 238 13.18 -13.20 11.03
CA LYS A 238 12.83 -13.60 12.39
C LYS A 238 13.13 -12.50 13.41
N ASN A 239 14.27 -11.82 13.27
CA ASN A 239 14.63 -10.70 14.13
C ASN A 239 13.72 -9.48 13.88
N ASP A 240 13.33 -9.22 12.63
CA ASP A 240 12.38 -8.17 12.29
C ASP A 240 10.99 -8.37 12.93
N PHE A 241 10.63 -9.63 13.22
CA PHE A 241 9.36 -10.00 13.87
C PHE A 241 9.51 -10.36 15.35
N ALA A 242 10.66 -10.11 15.98
CA ALA A 242 10.93 -10.56 17.34
C ALA A 242 9.91 -10.06 18.38
N ASP A 243 9.37 -8.86 18.19
CA ASP A 243 8.32 -8.27 19.03
C ASP A 243 6.94 -8.93 18.85
N LYS A 244 6.71 -9.60 17.72
CA LYS A 244 5.47 -10.32 17.36
C LYS A 244 5.62 -11.83 17.41
N TYR A 245 6.81 -12.30 17.73
CA TYR A 245 7.12 -13.74 17.78
C TYR A 245 6.56 -14.39 19.05
N ILE A 246 5.31 -14.76 18.99
CA ILE A 246 4.59 -15.40 20.09
C ILE A 246 4.85 -16.93 20.06
N SER A 247 5.18 -17.56 21.19
CA SER A 247 5.32 -19.01 21.24
C SER A 247 3.98 -19.70 20.97
N ALA A 248 4.00 -20.88 20.33
CA ALA A 248 2.78 -21.64 20.03
C ALA A 248 1.91 -21.90 21.29
N GLU A 249 2.52 -21.98 22.45
CA GLU A 249 1.83 -22.19 23.74
C GLU A 249 1.07 -20.96 24.21
N SER A 250 1.53 -19.73 23.86
CA SER A 250 0.87 -18.49 24.26
C SER A 250 -0.31 -18.10 23.35
N TRP A 251 -0.40 -18.64 22.15
CA TRP A 251 -1.48 -18.34 21.22
C TRP A 251 -2.85 -18.88 21.67
N VAL A 252 -2.86 -19.94 22.41
CA VAL A 252 -4.11 -20.60 22.87
C VAL A 252 -4.83 -19.80 23.95
N GLU A 253 -4.14 -18.91 24.65
CA GLU A 253 -4.67 -18.20 25.84
C GLU A 253 -4.93 -16.71 25.61
N ASN A 254 -4.41 -16.10 24.52
CA ASN A 254 -4.49 -14.67 24.30
C ASN A 254 -5.32 -14.33 23.06
N ASN A 255 -5.97 -13.16 23.09
CA ASN A 255 -6.63 -12.58 21.93
C ASN A 255 -5.62 -12.39 20.80
N VAL A 256 -5.73 -13.18 19.74
CA VAL A 256 -4.87 -13.07 18.57
C VAL A 256 -5.35 -11.93 17.69
N ASN A 257 -4.41 -11.09 17.28
CA ASN A 257 -4.70 -9.98 16.37
C ASN A 257 -4.47 -10.41 14.91
N TYR A 258 -5.54 -10.61 14.16
CA TYR A 258 -5.49 -10.99 12.73
C TYR A 258 -4.71 -10.01 11.85
N SER A 259 -4.60 -8.76 12.28
CA SER A 259 -3.96 -7.70 11.52
C SER A 259 -2.44 -7.72 11.65
N THR A 260 -1.92 -8.17 12.80
CA THR A 260 -0.49 -7.97 13.12
C THR A 260 0.24 -9.21 13.59
N ASP A 261 -0.48 -10.24 14.08
CA ASP A 261 0.19 -11.44 14.58
C ASP A 261 0.66 -12.31 13.43
N ILE A 262 1.93 -12.69 13.47
CA ILE A 262 2.56 -13.46 12.39
C ILE A 262 1.84 -14.78 12.14
N THR A 263 1.84 -15.25 10.91
CA THR A 263 1.36 -16.55 10.44
C THR A 263 -0.15 -16.80 10.49
N VAL A 264 -0.93 -15.90 11.06
CA VAL A 264 -2.37 -16.10 11.29
C VAL A 264 -3.14 -16.36 9.99
N ASN A 265 -2.96 -15.51 9.00
CA ASN A 265 -3.66 -15.65 7.72
C ASN A 265 -3.11 -16.79 6.86
N TYR A 266 -1.80 -17.09 7.00
CA TYR A 266 -1.22 -18.29 6.40
C TYR A 266 -1.91 -19.55 6.93
N ASN A 267 -1.97 -19.70 8.24
CA ASN A 267 -2.57 -20.88 8.88
C ASN A 267 -4.06 -21.06 8.54
N LEU A 268 -4.80 -19.95 8.46
CA LEU A 268 -6.24 -20.01 8.19
C LEU A 268 -6.59 -20.30 6.73
N ARG A 269 -5.72 -19.92 5.78
CA ARG A 269 -6.12 -19.85 4.36
C ARG A 269 -5.11 -20.42 3.39
N MET A 270 -3.82 -20.11 3.54
CA MET A 270 -2.84 -20.40 2.48
C MET A 270 -2.48 -21.87 2.41
N GLU A 271 -2.34 -22.52 3.55
CA GLU A 271 -2.07 -23.95 3.58
C GLU A 271 -3.19 -24.77 2.90
N ALA A 272 -4.44 -24.34 3.08
CA ALA A 272 -5.59 -25.04 2.47
C ALA A 272 -5.54 -25.04 0.93
N VAL A 273 -5.03 -23.98 0.32
CA VAL A 273 -5.00 -23.85 -1.16
C VAL A 273 -3.70 -24.32 -1.81
N LYS A 274 -2.77 -24.89 -1.05
CA LYS A 274 -1.46 -25.36 -1.54
C LYS A 274 -1.49 -26.30 -2.73
N HIS A 275 -2.62 -26.97 -2.95
CA HIS A 275 -2.78 -27.96 -4.03
C HIS A 275 -3.21 -27.36 -5.35
N PHE A 276 -3.54 -26.07 -5.43
CA PHE A 276 -4.09 -25.45 -6.63
C PHE A 276 -3.03 -24.99 -7.65
N ARG A 277 -1.80 -24.77 -7.30
CA ARG A 277 -0.70 -24.37 -8.20
C ARG A 277 -1.01 -23.18 -9.13
N PRO A 278 -1.36 -22.01 -8.62
CA PRO A 278 -1.66 -20.85 -9.46
C PRO A 278 -0.44 -20.40 -10.29
N SER A 279 -0.71 -19.76 -11.44
CA SER A 279 0.31 -19.21 -12.35
C SER A 279 1.12 -18.09 -11.73
N GLY A 280 0.53 -17.35 -10.81
CA GLY A 280 1.17 -16.25 -10.10
C GLY A 280 0.28 -15.64 -9.04
N ILE A 281 0.78 -14.56 -8.44
CA ILE A 281 0.11 -13.81 -7.39
C ILE A 281 -0.13 -12.39 -7.86
N VAL A 282 -1.35 -11.87 -7.71
CA VAL A 282 -1.65 -10.45 -7.72
C VAL A 282 -1.75 -9.97 -6.29
N TRP A 283 -0.88 -9.00 -5.91
CA TRP A 283 -0.66 -8.59 -4.54
C TRP A 283 -0.86 -7.09 -4.33
N TYR A 284 -1.82 -6.73 -3.46
CA TYR A 284 -2.02 -5.35 -3.07
C TYR A 284 -2.06 -5.25 -1.54
N GLN A 285 -0.91 -4.88 -0.96
CA GLN A 285 -0.70 -4.84 0.49
C GLN A 285 0.51 -3.96 0.82
N GLY A 286 0.65 -3.53 2.06
CA GLY A 286 1.74 -2.73 2.61
C GLY A 286 1.25 -1.56 3.45
N GLU A 287 -0.03 -1.18 3.32
CA GLU A 287 -0.62 -0.04 4.02
C GLU A 287 -0.58 -0.24 5.54
N THR A 288 -0.85 -1.45 6.01
CA THR A 288 -0.75 -1.75 7.46
C THR A 288 0.68 -1.69 7.95
N ASP A 289 1.64 -2.18 7.17
CA ASP A 289 3.04 -2.23 7.58
C ASP A 289 3.65 -0.82 7.67
N ILE A 290 3.35 0.07 6.70
CA ILE A 290 3.78 1.47 6.79
C ILE A 290 3.09 2.20 7.96
N MET A 291 1.80 1.93 8.25
CA MET A 291 1.11 2.48 9.42
C MET A 291 1.72 2.01 10.75
N LEU A 292 2.24 0.79 10.79
CA LEU A 292 2.97 0.27 11.94
C LEU A 292 4.38 0.88 12.09
N GLY A 293 4.78 1.77 11.18
CA GLY A 293 6.08 2.42 11.19
C GLY A 293 7.24 1.53 10.72
N TRP A 294 6.95 0.48 9.94
CA TRP A 294 8.01 -0.35 9.40
C TRP A 294 8.90 0.43 8.44
N SER A 295 10.16 0.05 8.37
CA SER A 295 11.03 0.57 7.32
C SER A 295 10.78 -0.18 5.99
N PRO A 296 11.02 0.49 4.86
CA PRO A 296 10.94 -0.15 3.54
C PRO A 296 11.81 -1.41 3.42
N GLU A 297 13.00 -1.42 4.06
CA GLU A 297 13.92 -2.57 4.04
C GLU A 297 13.37 -3.76 4.83
N ARG A 298 12.69 -3.51 5.95
CA ARG A 298 11.99 -4.56 6.71
C ARG A 298 10.91 -5.21 5.85
N TYR A 299 10.10 -4.40 5.19
CA TYR A 299 9.08 -4.89 4.28
C TYR A 299 9.69 -5.66 3.10
N ALA A 300 10.75 -5.14 2.49
CA ALA A 300 11.40 -5.79 1.37
C ALA A 300 11.95 -7.18 1.73
N ARG A 301 12.56 -7.34 2.92
CA ARG A 301 13.00 -8.66 3.40
C ARG A 301 11.81 -9.62 3.60
N ALA A 302 10.73 -9.15 4.19
CA ALA A 302 9.52 -9.94 4.37
C ALA A 302 8.89 -10.35 3.03
N PHE A 303 8.89 -9.45 2.05
CA PHE A 303 8.39 -9.70 0.69
C PHE A 303 9.25 -10.74 -0.05
N ASP A 304 10.57 -10.67 0.06
CA ASP A 304 11.48 -11.67 -0.50
C ASP A 304 11.20 -13.06 0.09
N LEU A 305 11.04 -13.14 1.41
CA LEU A 305 10.70 -14.40 2.07
C LEU A 305 9.31 -14.90 1.66
N PHE A 306 8.33 -13.99 1.54
CA PHE A 306 6.99 -14.30 1.07
C PHE A 306 7.04 -14.97 -0.31
N GLN A 307 7.71 -14.38 -1.29
CA GLN A 307 7.82 -14.98 -2.62
C GLN A 307 8.51 -16.34 -2.61
N ARG A 308 9.63 -16.48 -1.89
CA ARG A 308 10.34 -17.76 -1.78
C ARG A 308 9.48 -18.84 -1.14
N SER A 309 8.80 -18.52 -0.05
CA SER A 309 7.95 -19.50 0.67
C SER A 309 6.73 -19.93 -0.15
N TYR A 310 6.14 -19.02 -0.93
CA TYR A 310 5.01 -19.34 -1.82
C TYR A 310 5.46 -20.11 -3.07
N THR A 311 6.67 -19.86 -3.56
CA THR A 311 7.30 -20.69 -4.60
C THR A 311 7.37 -22.17 -4.15
N GLU A 312 7.78 -22.40 -2.90
CA GLU A 312 7.83 -23.75 -2.32
C GLU A 312 6.44 -24.33 -2.03
N LEU A 313 5.54 -23.53 -1.44
CA LEU A 313 4.17 -23.94 -1.13
C LEU A 313 3.42 -24.47 -2.36
N PHE A 314 3.47 -23.72 -3.44
CA PHE A 314 2.79 -24.06 -4.69
C PHE A 314 3.63 -24.94 -5.62
N LYS A 315 4.85 -25.33 -5.21
CA LYS A 315 5.77 -26.20 -5.98
C LYS A 315 6.03 -25.64 -7.39
N TYR A 316 6.30 -24.34 -7.46
CA TYR A 316 6.65 -23.69 -8.71
C TYR A 316 8.05 -24.15 -9.15
N GLU A 317 8.18 -24.60 -10.41
CA GLU A 317 9.38 -25.31 -10.89
C GLU A 317 10.32 -24.43 -11.72
N ASP A 318 9.82 -23.34 -12.29
CA ASP A 318 10.53 -22.52 -13.28
C ASP A 318 11.10 -21.21 -12.67
N GLY A 319 11.75 -21.31 -11.51
CA GLY A 319 12.31 -20.15 -10.80
C GLY A 319 11.45 -19.69 -9.63
N LEU A 320 11.37 -18.37 -9.39
CA LEU A 320 10.48 -17.81 -8.38
C LEU A 320 9.07 -17.62 -8.96
N MET A 321 8.06 -17.91 -8.14
CA MET A 321 6.66 -17.69 -8.52
C MET A 321 6.41 -16.22 -8.86
N PRO A 322 5.77 -15.92 -10.01
CA PRO A 322 5.50 -14.56 -10.43
C PRO A 322 4.62 -13.80 -9.43
N ILE A 323 5.01 -12.55 -9.12
CA ILE A 323 4.19 -11.63 -8.32
C ILE A 323 4.02 -10.32 -9.07
N ILE A 324 2.75 -9.96 -9.33
CA ILE A 324 2.36 -8.66 -9.83
C ILE A 324 1.85 -7.85 -8.63
N PHE A 325 2.50 -6.74 -8.32
CA PHE A 325 2.15 -5.95 -7.12
C PHE A 325 2.06 -4.47 -7.41
N THR A 326 1.39 -3.72 -6.52
CA THR A 326 1.21 -2.27 -6.70
C THR A 326 2.08 -1.46 -5.76
N GLN A 327 2.38 -0.23 -6.15
CA GLN A 327 2.73 0.83 -5.21
C GLN A 327 1.55 1.10 -4.27
N LEU A 328 1.82 1.69 -3.10
CA LEU A 328 0.76 2.18 -2.25
C LEU A 328 0.16 3.47 -2.82
N ALA A 329 -1.17 3.62 -2.65
CA ALA A 329 -1.88 4.80 -3.09
C ALA A 329 -1.37 6.07 -2.39
N PRO A 330 -1.44 7.24 -3.05
CA PRO A 330 -1.18 8.52 -2.41
C PRO A 330 -2.11 8.74 -1.21
N TYR A 331 -1.56 8.66 -0.02
CA TYR A 331 -2.30 8.80 1.23
C TYR A 331 -1.32 9.02 2.39
N PHE A 332 -1.74 9.79 3.39
CA PHE A 332 -0.97 9.96 4.61
C PHE A 332 -1.30 8.85 5.61
N TYR A 333 -0.49 7.79 5.63
CA TYR A 333 -0.81 6.54 6.33
C TYR A 333 -0.78 6.63 7.86
N SER A 334 0.08 7.44 8.46
CA SER A 334 0.11 7.77 9.89
C SER A 334 1.29 8.68 10.23
N GLU A 335 1.28 9.30 11.43
CA GLU A 335 2.44 10.02 11.95
C GLU A 335 3.70 9.15 12.06
N ASN A 336 3.53 7.85 12.35
CA ASN A 336 4.65 6.92 12.48
C ASN A 336 5.25 6.47 11.14
N GLY A 337 4.55 6.60 10.03
CA GLY A 337 4.98 6.08 8.73
C GLY A 337 4.51 6.85 7.51
N GLY A 338 3.54 7.75 7.65
CA GLY A 338 2.90 8.43 6.51
C GLY A 338 3.87 9.25 5.67
N TRP A 339 4.80 9.93 6.30
CA TRP A 339 5.86 10.68 5.62
C TRP A 339 6.86 9.81 4.85
N LYS A 340 6.87 8.49 5.10
CA LYS A 340 7.75 7.53 4.44
C LYS A 340 7.15 6.94 3.16
N LEU A 341 5.94 7.33 2.78
CA LEU A 341 5.29 6.77 1.59
C LEU A 341 6.16 6.83 0.32
N PRO A 342 6.82 7.96 -0.01
CA PRO A 342 7.68 7.97 -1.19
C PRO A 342 8.91 7.08 -1.06
N GLU A 343 9.57 7.00 0.13
CA GLU A 343 10.65 6.03 0.36
C GLU A 343 10.14 4.60 0.19
N TRP A 344 8.95 4.34 0.72
CA TRP A 344 8.29 3.05 0.60
C TRP A 344 8.05 2.68 -0.86
N ASN A 345 7.38 3.55 -1.61
CA ASN A 345 7.11 3.31 -3.02
C ASN A 345 8.39 3.27 -3.88
N PHE A 346 9.42 4.02 -3.51
CA PHE A 346 10.73 3.93 -4.13
C PHE A 346 11.40 2.57 -3.86
N ALA A 347 11.32 2.06 -2.64
CA ALA A 347 11.83 0.73 -2.30
C ALA A 347 11.06 -0.40 -3.00
N LEU A 348 9.74 -0.26 -3.19
CA LEU A 348 8.95 -1.21 -3.98
C LEU A 348 9.43 -1.29 -5.43
N SER A 349 9.84 -0.16 -6.04
CA SER A 349 10.47 -0.21 -7.36
C SER A 349 11.82 -0.94 -7.35
N GLY A 350 12.53 -0.90 -6.23
CA GLY A 350 13.75 -1.70 -6.00
C GLY A 350 13.47 -3.21 -5.99
N LEU A 351 12.33 -3.65 -5.43
CA LEU A 351 11.92 -5.07 -5.44
C LEU A 351 11.73 -5.60 -6.86
N GLN A 352 11.10 -4.82 -7.75
CA GLN A 352 10.98 -5.18 -9.16
C GLN A 352 12.36 -5.32 -9.84
N LYS A 353 13.24 -4.35 -9.60
CA LYS A 353 14.60 -4.37 -10.19
C LYS A 353 15.45 -5.54 -9.72
N ALA A 354 15.22 -6.03 -8.50
CA ALA A 354 15.96 -7.15 -7.93
C ALA A 354 15.63 -8.49 -8.59
N SER A 355 14.44 -8.66 -9.14
CA SER A 355 13.96 -9.91 -9.79
C SER A 355 12.97 -9.62 -10.91
N PRO A 356 13.39 -8.92 -11.98
CA PRO A 356 12.47 -8.44 -13.02
C PRO A 356 11.79 -9.58 -13.81
N GLU A 357 12.35 -10.79 -13.77
CA GLU A 357 11.81 -11.99 -14.39
C GLU A 357 10.62 -12.59 -13.62
N SER A 358 10.43 -12.22 -12.37
CA SER A 358 9.38 -12.77 -11.50
C SER A 358 8.60 -11.73 -10.70
N ARG A 359 8.94 -10.45 -10.85
CA ARG A 359 8.31 -9.32 -10.14
C ARG A 359 7.95 -8.21 -11.10
N ALA A 360 6.66 -7.87 -11.14
CA ALA A 360 6.19 -6.69 -11.85
C ALA A 360 5.45 -5.76 -10.91
N MET A 361 5.87 -4.50 -10.88
CA MET A 361 5.21 -3.46 -10.12
C MET A 361 4.31 -2.62 -11.02
N VAL A 362 3.13 -2.29 -10.55
CA VAL A 362 2.25 -1.29 -11.17
C VAL A 362 2.16 -0.03 -10.33
N THR A 363 2.09 1.10 -10.99
CA THR A 363 1.95 2.41 -10.36
C THR A 363 0.51 2.89 -10.41
N ILE A 364 0.08 3.57 -9.34
CA ILE A 364 -1.29 4.02 -9.13
C ILE A 364 -1.37 5.45 -8.58
N ASN A 365 -0.27 6.19 -8.67
CA ASN A 365 -0.17 7.55 -8.15
C ASN A 365 -1.02 8.60 -8.91
N ASP A 366 -1.57 8.25 -10.06
CA ASP A 366 -2.53 9.06 -10.83
C ASP A 366 -4.00 8.79 -10.46
N LEU A 367 -4.26 7.78 -9.65
CA LEU A 367 -5.62 7.41 -9.25
C LEU A 367 -5.95 8.10 -7.93
N PRO A 368 -6.74 9.19 -7.98
CA PRO A 368 -7.11 9.89 -6.76
C PRO A 368 -7.97 8.97 -5.88
N ALA A 369 -7.71 9.00 -4.60
CA ALA A 369 -8.65 8.49 -3.65
C ALA A 369 -9.82 9.48 -3.58
N THR A 370 -10.89 9.21 -4.28
CA THR A 370 -12.16 9.93 -4.10
C THR A 370 -12.78 9.47 -2.79
N TYR A 371 -13.36 10.42 -2.04
CA TYR A 371 -13.99 10.09 -0.76
C TYR A 371 -15.35 9.43 -1.02
N ILE A 372 -15.40 8.11 -0.84
CA ILE A 372 -16.66 7.44 -0.52
C ILE A 372 -16.76 7.36 1.01
N PRO A 373 -17.82 7.89 1.64
CA PRO A 373 -17.97 7.85 3.11
C PRO A 373 -17.78 6.47 3.75
N ALA A 374 -18.01 5.41 2.99
CA ALA A 374 -17.88 4.03 3.46
C ALA A 374 -16.47 3.41 3.31
N ALA A 375 -15.63 3.91 2.39
CA ALA A 375 -14.37 3.27 2.03
C ALA A 375 -13.12 4.05 2.50
N GLY A 376 -13.24 5.36 2.79
CA GLY A 376 -12.13 6.24 3.14
C GLY A 376 -11.15 6.51 1.99
N PRO A 377 -10.34 7.57 2.06
CA PRO A 377 -9.45 7.99 0.97
C PRO A 377 -8.26 7.04 0.74
N ILE A 378 -7.97 6.11 1.64
CA ILE A 378 -6.93 5.08 1.49
C ILE A 378 -7.26 4.05 0.39
N HIS A 379 -8.52 3.99 -0.04
CA HIS A 379 -8.99 3.02 -1.02
C HIS A 379 -9.35 3.75 -2.33
N PRO A 380 -8.45 3.85 -3.33
CA PRO A 380 -8.80 4.34 -4.66
C PRO A 380 -9.96 3.51 -5.23
N GLU A 381 -10.97 4.18 -5.78
CA GLU A 381 -12.18 3.52 -6.32
C GLU A 381 -11.98 3.02 -7.75
N HIS A 382 -10.94 3.50 -8.42
CA HIS A 382 -10.54 3.15 -9.78
C HIS A 382 -9.86 1.76 -9.82
N LYS A 383 -10.61 0.72 -9.43
CA LYS A 383 -10.07 -0.65 -9.35
C LYS A 383 -9.90 -1.30 -10.71
N GLU A 384 -10.65 -0.83 -11.73
CA GLU A 384 -10.52 -1.28 -13.11
C GLU A 384 -9.13 -0.96 -13.65
N GLU A 385 -8.70 0.28 -13.57
CA GLU A 385 -7.37 0.69 -14.05
C GLU A 385 -6.23 -0.04 -13.34
N ILE A 386 -6.41 -0.37 -12.06
CA ILE A 386 -5.42 -1.16 -11.31
C ILE A 386 -5.38 -2.60 -11.85
N GLY A 387 -6.55 -3.24 -12.02
CA GLY A 387 -6.67 -4.59 -12.56
C GLY A 387 -6.07 -4.71 -13.96
N ASP A 388 -6.39 -3.78 -14.86
CA ASP A 388 -5.88 -3.73 -16.23
C ASP A 388 -4.36 -3.58 -16.28
N ARG A 389 -3.79 -2.71 -15.43
CA ARG A 389 -2.33 -2.54 -15.32
C ARG A 389 -1.65 -3.81 -14.81
N MET A 390 -2.25 -4.49 -13.83
CA MET A 390 -1.74 -5.76 -13.34
C MET A 390 -1.81 -6.85 -14.41
N ALA A 391 -2.92 -6.94 -15.15
CA ALA A 391 -3.08 -7.91 -16.24
C ALA A 391 -2.07 -7.67 -17.37
N ALA A 392 -1.89 -6.42 -17.78
CA ALA A 392 -0.89 -6.06 -18.79
C ALA A 392 0.52 -6.46 -18.35
N SER A 393 0.85 -6.27 -17.06
CA SER A 393 2.15 -6.69 -16.51
C SER A 393 2.30 -8.21 -16.46
N ALA A 394 1.24 -8.95 -16.16
CA ALA A 394 1.25 -10.41 -16.18
C ALA A 394 1.41 -10.95 -17.61
N ILE A 395 0.71 -10.35 -18.58
CA ILE A 395 0.81 -10.70 -20.01
C ILE A 395 2.24 -10.49 -20.51
N ASP A 396 2.84 -9.34 -20.19
CA ASP A 396 4.23 -9.02 -20.52
C ASP A 396 5.19 -10.07 -19.95
N MET A 397 5.06 -10.37 -18.67
CA MET A 397 5.99 -11.26 -17.96
C MET A 397 5.88 -12.72 -18.42
N LEU A 398 4.68 -13.23 -18.65
CA LEU A 398 4.45 -14.68 -18.79
C LEU A 398 4.02 -15.12 -20.20
N TYR A 399 3.33 -14.27 -20.94
CA TYR A 399 2.67 -14.68 -22.18
C TYR A 399 3.20 -13.96 -23.42
N SER A 400 3.80 -12.80 -23.27
CA SER A 400 4.34 -11.99 -24.36
C SER A 400 5.61 -11.24 -23.93
N PRO A 401 6.71 -11.93 -23.64
CA PRO A 401 7.91 -11.33 -23.01
C PRO A 401 8.67 -10.31 -23.88
N ASP A 402 8.21 -10.06 -25.12
CA ASP A 402 8.79 -9.02 -26.00
C ASP A 402 8.19 -7.62 -25.75
N SER A 403 7.14 -7.50 -24.94
CA SER A 403 6.53 -6.24 -24.54
C SER A 403 7.05 -5.77 -23.18
N THR A 404 6.88 -4.49 -22.83
CA THR A 404 7.40 -3.92 -21.57
C THR A 404 6.33 -3.05 -20.92
N PHE A 405 5.45 -3.64 -20.09
CA PHE A 405 4.33 -2.96 -19.46
C PHE A 405 4.36 -2.97 -17.93
N THR A 406 5.52 -3.16 -17.34
CA THR A 406 5.75 -2.91 -15.92
C THR A 406 5.98 -1.42 -15.68
N ALA A 407 5.94 -0.98 -14.42
CA ALA A 407 6.14 0.42 -14.10
C ALA A 407 7.49 0.95 -14.63
N ALA A 408 7.41 2.01 -15.42
CA ALA A 408 8.59 2.76 -15.81
C ALA A 408 9.26 3.36 -14.57
N SER A 409 10.57 3.20 -14.43
CA SER A 409 11.32 3.66 -13.27
C SER A 409 12.69 4.21 -13.65
N LEU A 410 13.31 4.99 -12.76
CA LEU A 410 14.65 5.53 -12.98
C LEU A 410 15.67 4.40 -13.21
N GLU A 411 16.40 4.45 -14.32
CA GLU A 411 17.52 3.57 -14.59
C GLU A 411 18.85 4.24 -14.21
N THR A 412 19.09 5.44 -14.77
CA THR A 412 20.31 6.22 -14.52
C THR A 412 20.02 7.71 -14.48
N ALA A 413 20.91 8.47 -13.84
CA ALA A 413 20.88 9.91 -13.87
C ALA A 413 22.28 10.47 -14.17
N GLU A 414 22.35 11.51 -14.99
CA GLU A 414 23.61 12.17 -15.36
C GLU A 414 23.49 13.68 -15.20
N ILE A 415 24.45 14.27 -14.49
CA ILE A 415 24.54 15.72 -14.32
C ILE A 415 25.31 16.32 -15.51
N ARG A 416 24.67 17.22 -16.25
CA ARG A 416 25.27 17.94 -17.37
C ARG A 416 25.03 19.44 -17.20
N GLY A 417 26.08 20.17 -16.78
CA GLY A 417 25.93 21.59 -16.46
C GLY A 417 24.97 21.81 -15.30
N GLY A 418 24.02 22.74 -15.46
CA GLY A 418 22.99 23.05 -14.47
C GLY A 418 21.72 22.17 -14.57
N SER A 419 21.79 20.98 -15.16
CA SER A 419 20.64 20.10 -15.35
C SER A 419 20.97 18.66 -14.98
N ILE A 420 19.96 17.88 -14.59
CA ILE A 420 20.03 16.43 -14.42
C ILE A 420 19.22 15.77 -15.54
N TYR A 421 19.80 14.76 -16.17
CA TYR A 421 19.17 13.94 -17.19
C TYR A 421 18.82 12.58 -16.57
N ALA A 422 17.56 12.35 -16.32
CA ALA A 422 17.03 11.09 -15.80
C ALA A 422 16.61 10.17 -16.94
N THR A 423 17.26 9.02 -17.07
CA THR A 423 16.90 7.98 -18.04
C THR A 423 16.07 6.91 -17.34
N LEU A 424 14.94 6.56 -17.95
CA LEU A 424 13.98 5.61 -17.43
C LEU A 424 14.10 4.26 -18.15
N THR A 425 13.85 3.18 -17.41
CA THR A 425 13.73 1.81 -17.94
C THR A 425 12.26 1.37 -17.96
N ASN A 426 11.99 0.21 -18.52
CA ASN A 426 10.65 -0.35 -18.74
C ASN A 426 9.76 0.57 -19.60
N ILE A 427 10.35 1.09 -20.65
CA ILE A 427 9.69 1.95 -21.64
C ILE A 427 9.58 1.20 -22.97
N ALA A 428 8.36 0.83 -23.38
CA ALA A 428 8.14 0.14 -24.65
C ALA A 428 7.98 1.11 -25.83
N GLU A 429 7.07 2.07 -25.71
CA GLU A 429 6.70 2.99 -26.79
C GLU A 429 7.03 4.46 -26.46
N GLY A 430 7.82 4.69 -25.41
CA GLY A 430 8.19 6.03 -24.95
C GLY A 430 7.38 6.51 -23.74
N ILE A 431 7.64 7.77 -23.37
CA ILE A 431 6.95 8.49 -22.29
C ILE A 431 6.19 9.70 -22.82
N LYS A 432 5.11 10.03 -22.15
CA LYS A 432 4.31 11.24 -22.41
C LYS A 432 3.92 11.91 -21.11
N SER A 433 3.67 13.21 -21.16
CA SER A 433 3.10 13.99 -20.08
C SER A 433 1.71 14.51 -20.44
N ASP A 434 0.91 14.80 -19.44
CA ASP A 434 -0.30 15.61 -19.55
C ASP A 434 0.09 17.09 -19.46
N GLY A 435 0.17 17.75 -20.62
CA GLY A 435 0.69 19.11 -20.69
C GLY A 435 2.21 19.18 -20.54
N THR A 436 2.71 20.20 -19.86
CA THR A 436 4.14 20.33 -19.52
C THR A 436 4.49 19.28 -18.45
N PRO A 437 5.65 18.60 -18.58
CA PRO A 437 6.12 17.70 -17.52
C PRO A 437 6.19 18.43 -16.17
N ASP A 438 5.57 17.86 -15.12
CA ASP A 438 5.48 18.44 -13.78
C ASP A 438 5.73 17.36 -12.71
N GLY A 439 5.76 17.76 -11.44
CA GLY A 439 6.06 16.86 -10.32
C GLY A 439 7.55 16.69 -10.05
N PHE A 440 8.39 17.58 -10.52
CA PHE A 440 9.85 17.53 -10.36
C PHE A 440 10.36 18.52 -9.33
N ALA A 441 11.37 18.09 -8.57
CA ALA A 441 12.17 18.96 -7.73
C ALA A 441 13.66 18.66 -7.91
N ILE A 442 14.53 19.63 -7.59
CA ILE A 442 15.98 19.54 -7.76
C ILE A 442 16.69 20.23 -6.62
N CYS A 443 17.83 19.72 -6.17
CA CYS A 443 18.62 20.35 -5.12
C CYS A 443 20.11 20.49 -5.49
N GLY A 444 20.76 21.46 -4.88
CA GLY A 444 22.21 21.58 -4.85
C GLY A 444 22.83 20.85 -3.66
N SER A 445 24.12 21.12 -3.38
CA SER A 445 24.87 20.48 -2.29
C SER A 445 24.34 20.78 -0.88
N ASN A 446 23.46 21.77 -0.76
CA ASN A 446 22.75 22.08 0.51
C ASN A 446 21.64 21.07 0.82
N GLY A 447 21.25 20.19 -0.14
CA GLY A 447 20.18 19.21 0.00
C GLY A 447 18.76 19.78 0.03
N VAL A 448 18.59 21.09 -0.16
CA VAL A 448 17.26 21.72 -0.18
C VAL A 448 16.67 21.59 -1.58
N TYR A 449 15.59 20.85 -1.69
CA TYR A 449 14.88 20.67 -2.96
C TYR A 449 13.99 21.89 -3.24
N VAL A 450 14.07 22.38 -4.46
CA VAL A 450 13.18 23.41 -5.02
C VAL A 450 12.43 22.84 -6.22
N LYS A 451 11.27 23.41 -6.56
CA LYS A 451 10.53 23.05 -7.77
C LYS A 451 11.44 23.15 -8.99
N ALA A 452 11.38 22.14 -9.85
CA ALA A 452 12.16 22.09 -11.07
C ALA A 452 11.28 22.14 -12.33
N GLU A 453 11.84 22.72 -13.38
CA GLU A 453 11.32 22.56 -14.73
C GLU A 453 11.80 21.23 -15.32
N ALA A 454 11.02 20.67 -16.25
CA ALA A 454 11.38 19.44 -16.91
C ALA A 454 10.98 19.40 -18.38
N GLU A 455 11.75 18.65 -19.19
CA GLU A 455 11.53 18.45 -20.61
C GLU A 455 11.82 17.00 -20.99
N ILE A 456 10.92 16.37 -21.74
CA ILE A 456 11.16 15.06 -22.35
C ILE A 456 12.07 15.25 -23.55
N VAL A 457 13.32 14.78 -23.47
CA VAL A 457 14.34 14.99 -24.50
C VAL A 457 14.55 13.77 -25.41
N SER A 458 14.03 12.62 -25.02
CA SER A 458 13.99 11.40 -25.84
C SER A 458 12.84 10.48 -25.40
N GLU A 459 12.69 9.33 -26.03
CA GLU A 459 11.66 8.33 -25.69
C GLU A 459 11.67 7.91 -24.23
N ASN A 460 12.84 7.99 -23.55
CA ASN A 460 13.01 7.51 -22.18
C ASN A 460 13.80 8.46 -21.27
N THR A 461 14.09 9.69 -21.69
CA THR A 461 14.95 10.60 -20.94
C THR A 461 14.26 11.94 -20.70
N VAL A 462 14.32 12.39 -19.44
CA VAL A 462 13.82 13.69 -19.00
C VAL A 462 14.98 14.53 -18.52
N ARG A 463 15.09 15.76 -19.01
CA ARG A 463 15.97 16.80 -18.50
C ARG A 463 15.25 17.57 -17.40
N ILE A 464 15.95 17.82 -16.28
CA ILE A 464 15.39 18.47 -15.06
C ILE A 464 16.35 19.60 -14.67
N TRP A 465 15.82 20.83 -14.40
CA TRP A 465 16.63 21.97 -13.99
C TRP A 465 15.82 22.99 -13.20
N ALA A 466 16.51 23.88 -12.51
CA ALA A 466 15.95 25.10 -11.94
C ALA A 466 17.01 26.21 -12.00
N ASP A 467 16.62 27.42 -12.35
CA ASP A 467 17.55 28.56 -12.49
C ASP A 467 18.25 28.89 -11.14
N SER A 468 17.55 28.65 -10.03
CA SER A 468 18.08 28.82 -8.67
C SER A 468 19.13 27.78 -8.27
N VAL A 469 19.30 26.69 -9.02
CA VAL A 469 20.24 25.58 -8.72
C VAL A 469 21.27 25.41 -9.81
N ALA A 470 22.27 26.26 -9.80
CA ALA A 470 23.32 26.26 -10.83
C ALA A 470 24.20 25.01 -10.86
N SER A 471 24.30 24.29 -9.74
CA SER A 471 25.11 23.06 -9.59
C SER A 471 24.27 21.99 -8.89
N PRO A 472 23.37 21.32 -9.62
CA PRO A 472 22.50 20.31 -9.04
C PRO A 472 23.29 19.05 -8.65
N VAL A 473 22.84 18.37 -7.60
CA VAL A 473 23.37 17.08 -7.13
C VAL A 473 22.33 15.98 -7.16
N SER A 474 21.05 16.31 -6.93
CA SER A 474 19.95 15.35 -6.98
C SER A 474 18.66 16.00 -7.50
N ALA A 475 17.83 15.19 -8.13
CA ALA A 475 16.49 15.55 -8.55
C ALA A 475 15.51 14.45 -8.10
N SER A 476 14.25 14.82 -7.92
CA SER A 476 13.17 13.90 -7.60
C SER A 476 11.98 14.09 -8.55
N TYR A 477 11.16 13.05 -8.66
CA TYR A 477 9.93 13.06 -9.43
C TYR A 477 8.82 12.35 -8.65
N GLY A 478 7.65 12.98 -8.48
CA GLY A 478 6.50 12.43 -7.77
C GLY A 478 6.79 12.02 -6.33
N TYR A 479 7.88 12.53 -5.75
CA TYR A 479 8.40 12.11 -4.45
C TYR A 479 7.68 12.87 -3.34
N SER A 480 6.38 12.58 -3.19
CA SER A 480 5.46 13.25 -2.27
C SER A 480 4.47 12.24 -1.67
N VAL A 481 3.86 12.56 -0.54
CA VAL A 481 2.76 11.77 0.06
C VAL A 481 1.44 11.91 -0.72
N SER A 482 1.27 13.02 -1.46
CA SER A 482 0.35 13.15 -2.58
C SER A 482 1.09 12.80 -3.87
N ASN A 483 0.45 12.65 -4.99
CA ASN A 483 1.18 12.38 -6.23
C ASN A 483 2.07 13.53 -6.72
N GLY A 484 2.07 14.68 -6.02
CA GLY A 484 2.89 15.85 -6.32
C GLY A 484 2.75 16.36 -7.75
N ASN A 485 1.55 16.27 -8.36
CA ASN A 485 1.26 16.57 -9.78
C ASN A 485 2.13 15.79 -10.78
N ALA A 486 2.69 14.66 -10.38
CA ALA A 486 3.43 13.78 -11.27
C ALA A 486 2.53 13.39 -12.46
N ASN A 487 2.95 13.73 -13.68
CA ASN A 487 2.12 13.63 -14.87
C ASN A 487 2.81 12.93 -16.05
N LEU A 488 3.87 12.18 -15.79
CA LEU A 488 4.51 11.33 -16.79
C LEU A 488 3.87 9.95 -16.83
N TYR A 489 3.70 9.43 -18.04
CA TYR A 489 3.14 8.11 -18.31
C TYR A 489 3.98 7.34 -19.31
N SER A 490 4.10 6.03 -19.12
CA SER A 490 4.49 5.13 -20.20
C SER A 490 3.40 5.08 -21.27
N VAL A 491 3.76 4.65 -22.47
CA VAL A 491 2.87 4.63 -23.64
C VAL A 491 2.63 3.18 -24.07
N LYS A 492 1.35 2.83 -24.27
CA LYS A 492 0.89 1.57 -24.88
C LYS A 492 -0.09 1.91 -26.01
N ASN A 493 0.14 1.35 -27.20
CA ASN A 493 -0.68 1.60 -28.40
C ASN A 493 -0.85 3.11 -28.69
N GLY A 494 0.21 3.89 -28.51
CA GLY A 494 0.23 5.33 -28.71
C GLY A 494 -0.55 6.17 -27.68
N LYS A 495 -1.12 5.54 -26.65
CA LYS A 495 -1.88 6.20 -25.57
C LYS A 495 -1.10 6.15 -24.26
N LYS A 496 -1.41 7.07 -23.34
CA LYS A 496 -0.95 6.97 -21.95
C LYS A 496 -1.48 5.67 -21.34
N PHE A 497 -0.62 4.97 -20.61
CA PHE A 497 -0.99 3.70 -20.01
C PHE A 497 -0.76 3.69 -18.49
N MET A 498 0.49 3.70 -18.04
CA MET A 498 0.85 3.59 -16.64
C MET A 498 1.69 4.80 -16.21
N PRO A 499 1.43 5.42 -15.04
CA PRO A 499 2.28 6.49 -14.54
C PRO A 499 3.73 6.01 -14.38
N VAL A 500 4.67 6.90 -14.62
CA VAL A 500 6.08 6.66 -14.26
C VAL A 500 6.17 6.59 -12.73
N SER A 501 6.91 5.60 -12.23
CA SER A 501 7.19 5.46 -10.81
C SER A 501 7.92 6.69 -10.27
N LEU A 502 7.59 7.09 -9.06
CA LEU A 502 8.35 8.11 -8.37
C LEU A 502 9.83 7.72 -8.24
N PHE A 503 10.70 8.71 -8.21
CA PHE A 503 12.13 8.48 -8.03
C PHE A 503 12.87 9.65 -7.37
N VAL A 504 14.04 9.35 -6.85
CA VAL A 504 15.10 10.30 -6.50
C VAL A 504 16.40 9.85 -7.16
N THR A 505 17.13 10.78 -7.74
CA THR A 505 18.33 10.44 -8.54
C THR A 505 19.56 10.13 -7.69
N ASP A 506 19.65 10.68 -6.49
CA ASP A 506 20.61 10.34 -5.46
C ASP A 506 19.92 10.19 -4.09
N PRO A 507 19.70 8.95 -3.62
CA PRO A 507 19.00 8.69 -2.37
C PRO A 507 19.71 9.25 -1.12
N THR A 508 20.99 9.59 -1.20
CA THR A 508 21.70 10.17 -0.05
C THR A 508 21.18 11.56 0.31
N TYR A 509 20.49 12.24 -0.62
CA TYR A 509 19.83 13.51 -0.39
C TYR A 509 18.34 13.36 -0.04
N SER A 510 17.77 12.18 -0.16
CA SER A 510 16.36 11.94 0.16
C SER A 510 16.07 12.10 1.66
N GLU A 511 16.97 11.71 2.54
CA GLU A 511 16.80 11.87 3.98
C GLU A 511 16.63 13.34 4.38
N GLN A 512 17.41 14.25 3.78
CA GLN A 512 17.27 15.69 4.00
C GLN A 512 15.95 16.22 3.44
N PHE A 513 15.50 15.70 2.30
CA PHE A 513 14.19 16.01 1.74
C PHE A 513 13.05 15.59 2.69
N TRP A 514 13.18 14.46 3.38
CA TRP A 514 12.19 13.95 4.33
C TRP A 514 12.14 14.70 5.65
N VAL A 515 13.27 15.01 6.22
CA VAL A 515 13.37 15.81 7.45
C VAL A 515 12.77 17.21 7.26
N GLU A 516 12.78 17.69 6.02
CA GLU A 516 12.28 19.01 5.66
C GLU A 516 10.88 19.01 5.05
N LYS A 517 10.14 17.89 5.07
CA LYS A 517 8.78 17.87 4.51
C LYS A 517 7.86 18.80 5.28
N PRO A 518 7.07 19.57 4.56
CA PRO A 518 6.10 20.44 5.20
C PRO A 518 4.96 19.62 5.84
N TRP A 519 4.46 20.12 6.94
CA TRP A 519 3.19 19.68 7.52
C TRP A 519 2.03 19.95 6.56
N ALA A 520 2.09 21.05 5.81
CA ALA A 520 1.18 21.36 4.73
C ALA A 520 1.94 21.98 3.56
N GLU A 521 1.73 21.40 2.37
CA GLU A 521 1.94 22.06 1.11
C GLU A 521 0.65 22.80 0.77
N CYS A 522 0.72 24.10 0.55
CA CYS A 522 -0.44 24.91 0.23
C CYS A 522 -0.87 24.77 -1.24
N GLU A 523 -0.98 23.53 -1.72
CA GLU A 523 -1.20 23.22 -3.15
C GLU A 523 -2.65 23.40 -3.58
N SER A 524 -3.60 23.27 -2.67
CA SER A 524 -5.04 23.37 -2.93
C SER A 524 -5.80 23.91 -1.72
N ASP A 525 -7.08 24.22 -1.92
CA ASP A 525 -7.98 24.64 -0.85
C ASP A 525 -8.25 23.54 0.19
N THR A 526 -7.81 22.32 -0.08
CA THR A 526 -8.04 21.16 0.80
C THR A 526 -6.75 20.81 1.53
N VAL A 527 -6.77 20.84 2.84
CA VAL A 527 -5.69 20.36 3.71
C VAL A 527 -6.04 18.97 4.20
N TRP A 528 -5.16 18.03 3.95
CA TRP A 528 -5.31 16.68 4.46
C TRP A 528 -4.71 16.63 5.86
N HIS A 529 -5.56 16.50 6.86
CA HIS A 529 -5.15 16.17 8.22
C HIS A 529 -5.42 14.69 8.47
N TYR A 530 -4.41 13.98 8.87
CA TYR A 530 -4.55 12.61 9.32
C TYR A 530 -4.87 12.56 10.80
N ASN A 531 -5.90 11.79 11.17
CA ASN A 531 -6.15 11.41 12.54
C ASN A 531 -6.09 9.91 12.74
N ASN A 532 -5.40 9.54 13.80
CA ASN A 532 -4.81 8.28 14.15
C ASN A 532 -5.86 7.27 14.53
N GLU A 533 -6.82 6.82 14.29
CA GLU A 533 -7.47 5.60 14.82
C GLU A 533 -8.82 5.21 14.20
N GLN A 534 -9.47 6.05 13.48
CA GLN A 534 -10.75 5.68 12.86
C GLN A 534 -10.96 6.36 11.51
N ASN A 535 -10.44 5.83 10.45
CA ASN A 535 -10.81 5.91 9.01
C ASN A 535 -11.86 6.95 8.53
N THR A 536 -12.04 8.05 9.23
CA THR A 536 -12.85 9.16 8.77
C THR A 536 -11.94 10.28 8.35
N GLY A 537 -11.67 10.39 7.05
CA GLY A 537 -10.95 11.50 6.47
C GLY A 537 -11.65 12.81 6.84
N ASN A 538 -11.05 13.58 7.74
CA ASN A 538 -11.51 14.92 8.02
C ASN A 538 -10.87 15.84 6.99
N TYR A 539 -11.67 16.38 6.08
CA TYR A 539 -11.24 17.44 5.20
C TYR A 539 -11.17 18.74 5.98
N ALA A 540 -10.04 19.42 5.96
CA ALA A 540 -9.96 20.81 6.32
C ALA A 540 -9.86 21.65 5.05
N SER A 541 -10.57 22.74 4.97
CA SER A 541 -10.36 23.77 3.97
C SER A 541 -9.56 24.90 4.57
N TRP A 542 -8.71 25.53 3.77
CA TRP A 542 -8.15 26.78 4.12
C TRP A 542 -9.22 27.86 4.18
N ILE A 543 -9.26 28.62 5.27
CA ILE A 543 -10.14 29.76 5.47
C ILE A 543 -9.31 31.00 5.67
N ALA A 544 -9.73 32.07 5.04
CA ALA A 544 -9.20 33.41 5.30
C ALA A 544 -10.28 34.29 5.92
N ASN A 545 -9.87 35.11 6.88
CA ASN A 545 -10.68 36.20 7.39
C ASN A 545 -10.04 37.52 6.93
N ASN A 546 -10.85 38.38 6.34
CA ASN A 546 -10.43 39.67 5.82
C ASN A 546 -9.40 39.56 4.68
N ALA A 547 -9.43 38.45 3.95
CA ALA A 547 -8.61 38.21 2.78
C ALA A 547 -9.27 37.17 1.84
N ASP A 548 -8.87 37.20 0.59
CA ASP A 548 -9.17 36.19 -0.41
C ASP A 548 -7.96 35.27 -0.60
N ILE A 549 -8.21 33.97 -0.76
CA ILE A 549 -7.16 32.98 -1.01
C ILE A 549 -7.37 32.28 -2.35
N THR A 550 -6.28 32.04 -3.05
CA THR A 550 -6.25 31.26 -4.29
C THR A 550 -5.01 30.39 -4.31
N PHE A 551 -5.07 29.28 -5.06
CA PHE A 551 -3.99 28.30 -5.15
C PHE A 551 -3.52 28.17 -6.58
N ASN A 552 -2.23 28.27 -6.82
CA ASN A 552 -1.65 28.09 -8.15
C ASN A 552 -0.14 27.83 -8.10
N SER A 553 0.40 27.34 -9.20
CA SER A 553 1.82 27.00 -9.30
C SER A 553 2.78 28.20 -9.27
N ALA A 554 2.31 29.39 -9.61
CA ALA A 554 3.15 30.60 -9.56
C ALA A 554 3.48 31.02 -8.12
N ASN A 555 2.71 30.55 -7.14
CA ASN A 555 2.87 30.86 -5.72
C ASN A 555 3.53 29.70 -4.94
N ALA A 556 4.05 28.67 -5.62
CA ALA A 556 4.76 27.58 -4.97
C ALA A 556 6.19 28.00 -4.59
N PHE A 557 6.56 27.70 -3.34
CA PHE A 557 7.97 27.61 -2.93
C PHE A 557 8.50 26.22 -3.22
N SER A 558 7.71 25.19 -2.86
CA SER A 558 7.97 23.78 -3.15
C SER A 558 6.71 23.13 -3.69
N GLY A 559 6.82 21.90 -4.17
CA GLY A 559 5.65 21.20 -4.74
C GLY A 559 5.10 21.89 -6.00
N ASN A 560 3.81 21.77 -6.21
CA ASN A 560 3.14 22.13 -7.47
C ASN A 560 2.18 23.29 -7.35
N GLY A 561 1.91 23.77 -6.16
CA GLY A 561 1.04 24.90 -5.87
C GLY A 561 1.45 25.59 -4.60
N GLY A 562 1.05 26.81 -4.43
CA GLY A 562 1.18 27.60 -3.22
C GLY A 562 -0.03 28.49 -3.05
N MET A 563 -0.30 28.86 -1.82
CA MET A 563 -1.41 29.75 -1.49
C MET A 563 -1.04 31.21 -1.81
N ASN A 564 -1.91 31.90 -2.53
CA ASN A 564 -1.85 33.34 -2.64
C ASN A 564 -2.97 33.96 -1.79
N ILE A 565 -2.60 34.94 -0.98
CA ILE A 565 -3.47 35.63 -0.04
C ILE A 565 -3.52 37.12 -0.42
N LYS A 566 -4.72 37.65 -0.67
CA LYS A 566 -4.94 39.07 -1.00
C LYS A 566 -5.88 39.72 0.00
N SER A 567 -5.47 40.85 0.57
CA SER A 567 -6.30 41.64 1.47
C SER A 567 -6.24 43.12 1.07
N ASP A 568 -7.38 43.79 1.16
CA ASP A 568 -7.47 45.23 0.87
C ASP A 568 -6.84 46.10 1.97
N GLY A 569 -6.54 45.52 3.13
CA GLY A 569 -5.85 46.22 4.21
C GLY A 569 -6.29 45.82 5.63
N GLY A 570 -5.50 46.25 6.62
CA GLY A 570 -5.71 45.91 8.02
C GLY A 570 -5.17 44.55 8.40
N SER A 571 -5.69 43.98 9.51
CA SER A 571 -5.30 42.63 9.93
C SER A 571 -6.14 41.56 9.23
N PHE A 572 -5.49 40.51 8.78
CA PHE A 572 -6.10 39.35 8.16
C PHE A 572 -5.48 38.04 8.65
N THR A 573 -6.21 36.94 8.50
CA THR A 573 -5.75 35.65 8.97
C THR A 573 -6.03 34.56 7.94
N VAL A 574 -5.20 33.52 7.95
CA VAL A 574 -5.45 32.27 7.25
C VAL A 574 -5.26 31.09 8.20
N SER A 575 -6.15 30.11 8.10
CA SER A 575 -6.06 28.89 8.89
C SER A 575 -6.59 27.69 8.11
N PRO A 576 -6.05 26.48 8.33
CA PRO A 576 -6.67 25.26 7.91
C PRO A 576 -7.86 24.97 8.83
N MET A 577 -9.09 25.27 8.40
CA MET A 577 -10.28 25.02 9.20
C MET A 577 -10.98 23.73 8.81
N ARG A 578 -11.51 23.02 9.79
CA ARG A 578 -12.41 21.89 9.58
C ARG A 578 -13.68 22.32 8.89
N ILE A 579 -14.08 21.63 7.83
CA ILE A 579 -15.44 21.72 7.33
C ILE A 579 -16.30 20.84 8.23
N TYR A 580 -17.18 21.46 9.01
CA TYR A 580 -18.22 20.74 9.74
C TYR A 580 -19.33 20.37 8.75
N ALA A 581 -19.69 19.09 8.68
CA ALA A 581 -20.98 18.71 8.12
C ALA A 581 -22.12 19.30 8.99
N ASP A 582 -23.26 19.59 8.40
CA ASP A 582 -24.42 20.27 9.04
C ASP A 582 -24.96 19.60 10.33
N ASP A 583 -24.48 18.42 10.70
CA ASP A 583 -24.81 17.70 11.92
C ASP A 583 -23.65 17.74 12.93
N PHE A 584 -23.35 18.92 13.43
CA PHE A 584 -22.36 19.13 14.46
C PHE A 584 -22.74 18.42 15.78
N ASN A 585 -22.06 17.33 16.08
CA ASN A 585 -22.09 16.70 17.40
C ASN A 585 -20.73 16.88 18.08
N PRO A 586 -20.63 17.69 19.16
CA PRO A 586 -19.35 17.92 19.85
C PRO A 586 -18.68 16.66 20.40
N SER A 587 -19.41 15.56 20.58
CA SER A 587 -18.85 14.28 21.02
C SER A 587 -18.23 13.46 19.89
N ASN A 588 -18.38 13.89 18.63
CA ASN A 588 -17.75 13.29 17.46
C ASN A 588 -16.56 14.13 16.97
N PHE A 589 -16.02 14.98 17.81
CA PHE A 589 -14.73 15.64 17.58
C PHE A 589 -13.64 14.58 17.55
N TRP A 590 -13.35 14.12 16.37
CA TRP A 590 -12.08 13.47 16.10
C TRP A 590 -11.11 14.60 15.84
N ASP A 591 -10.40 14.92 16.88
CA ASP A 591 -9.39 15.91 16.89
C ASP A 591 -8.35 15.58 15.82
N VAL A 592 -8.08 16.53 14.93
CA VAL A 592 -6.75 16.67 14.40
C VAL A 592 -5.91 17.06 15.61
N GLU A 593 -5.58 16.08 16.42
CA GLU A 593 -4.57 16.21 17.43
C GLU A 593 -3.24 16.33 16.71
N THR A 594 -2.95 17.52 16.24
CA THR A 594 -1.56 17.86 15.96
C THR A 594 -0.91 17.92 17.31
N ARG A 595 -0.29 16.84 17.74
CA ARG A 595 0.47 16.77 18.99
C ARG A 595 1.72 17.57 18.80
N LEU A 596 1.62 18.86 19.02
CA LEU A 596 2.77 19.77 18.92
C LEU A 596 3.74 19.66 20.11
N ASN A 597 3.41 18.87 21.11
CA ASN A 597 4.25 18.64 22.29
C ASN A 597 5.60 17.95 21.99
N ASN A 598 5.76 17.38 20.79
CA ASN A 598 7.01 16.77 20.35
C ASN A 598 7.79 17.64 19.35
N TYR A 599 7.31 18.87 19.08
CA TYR A 599 7.92 19.76 18.10
C TYR A 599 8.48 21.02 18.77
N GLY A 600 9.70 21.37 18.44
CA GLY A 600 10.38 22.56 18.98
C GLY A 600 10.06 23.82 18.20
N THR A 601 9.82 23.71 16.88
CA THR A 601 9.59 24.86 16.00
C THR A 601 8.51 24.61 14.97
N VAL A 602 7.86 25.69 14.53
CA VAL A 602 7.11 25.76 13.28
C VAL A 602 7.79 26.73 12.33
N SER A 603 7.93 26.38 11.08
CA SER A 603 8.49 27.26 10.05
C SER A 603 7.64 27.19 8.77
N PHE A 604 7.67 28.28 8.00
CA PHE A 604 6.98 28.36 6.71
C PHE A 604 7.67 29.41 5.82
N TYR A 605 7.46 29.27 4.52
CA TYR A 605 7.94 30.24 3.56
C TYR A 605 6.82 31.23 3.18
N VAL A 606 7.17 32.49 3.13
CA VAL A 606 6.26 33.56 2.72
C VAL A 606 6.97 34.50 1.74
N ARG A 607 6.25 34.94 0.72
CA ARG A 607 6.73 35.90 -0.29
C ARG A 607 5.73 37.02 -0.42
N ASN A 608 6.20 38.24 -0.37
CA ASN A 608 5.37 39.41 -0.61
C ASN A 608 5.44 39.81 -2.08
N ASN A 609 4.32 39.59 -2.79
CA ASN A 609 4.18 39.93 -4.21
C ASN A 609 3.65 41.38 -4.41
N GLY A 610 3.32 42.06 -3.32
CA GLY A 610 2.77 43.42 -3.32
C GLY A 610 3.83 44.52 -3.47
N THR A 611 3.46 45.74 -3.18
CA THR A 611 4.31 46.92 -3.30
C THR A 611 4.61 47.61 -1.96
N ALA A 612 4.05 47.10 -0.89
CA ALA A 612 4.25 47.59 0.50
C ALA A 612 4.63 46.41 1.39
N ASP A 613 5.44 46.68 2.40
CA ASP A 613 5.82 45.69 3.38
C ASP A 613 4.60 45.21 4.17
N ILE A 614 4.56 43.90 4.47
CA ILE A 614 3.51 43.25 5.25
C ILE A 614 4.09 42.78 6.57
N SER A 615 3.33 42.89 7.64
CA SER A 615 3.71 42.38 8.96
C SER A 615 3.14 40.94 9.13
N PHE A 616 3.98 40.02 9.60
CA PHE A 616 3.53 38.79 10.22
C PHE A 616 3.29 39.05 11.70
N ASP A 617 2.05 39.04 12.14
CA ASP A 617 1.67 39.43 13.51
C ASP A 617 1.77 38.27 14.50
N GLY A 618 1.91 37.04 14.00
CA GLY A 618 2.14 35.83 14.81
C GLY A 618 1.24 34.66 14.46
N LEU A 619 1.38 33.60 15.26
CA LEU A 619 0.63 32.34 15.14
C LEU A 619 -0.30 32.18 16.34
N LYS A 620 -1.56 31.81 16.11
CA LYS A 620 -2.51 31.44 17.16
C LYS A 620 -2.74 29.94 17.10
N LEU A 621 -2.66 29.27 18.24
CA LEU A 621 -2.92 27.86 18.42
C LEU A 621 -4.10 27.68 19.36
N TYR A 622 -5.13 26.97 18.92
CA TYR A 622 -6.32 26.69 19.74
C TYR A 622 -6.23 25.26 20.26
N GLU A 623 -6.23 25.13 21.60
CA GLU A 623 -6.25 23.87 22.31
C GLU A 623 -7.42 23.85 23.29
N ASN A 624 -8.36 22.92 23.18
CA ASN A 624 -9.46 22.73 24.15
C ASN A 624 -10.10 24.01 24.70
N LYS A 625 -10.31 25.02 23.85
CA LYS A 625 -10.81 26.38 24.17
C LYS A 625 -9.78 27.33 24.81
N ALA A 626 -8.54 26.93 25.02
CA ALA A 626 -7.45 27.84 25.35
C ALA A 626 -6.83 28.36 24.05
N LEU A 627 -6.53 29.65 24.01
CA LEU A 627 -5.85 30.28 22.90
C LEU A 627 -4.39 30.54 23.30
N TRP A 628 -3.48 29.87 22.64
CA TRP A 628 -2.05 30.10 22.74
C TRP A 628 -1.62 31.05 21.63
N TYR A 629 -0.70 31.93 21.91
CA TYR A 629 -0.28 32.93 20.96
C TYR A 629 1.24 33.11 21.00
N SER A 630 1.85 33.10 19.83
CA SER A 630 3.24 33.51 19.66
C SER A 630 3.25 34.85 18.93
N PRO A 631 3.26 35.97 19.67
CA PRO A 631 3.29 37.27 19.04
C PRO A 631 4.68 37.53 18.45
N ALA A 632 4.70 38.23 17.32
CA ALA A 632 5.91 38.64 16.65
C ALA A 632 6.76 39.61 17.48
N ASP A 633 6.18 40.29 18.47
CA ASP A 633 6.82 41.27 19.34
C ASP A 633 7.36 40.74 20.68
N CYS A 634 7.18 39.46 20.98
CA CYS A 634 7.84 38.82 22.12
C CYS A 634 9.36 38.80 21.93
N SER A 635 10.03 39.69 22.59
CA SER A 635 11.43 40.12 22.39
C SER A 635 12.51 39.04 22.49
N THR A 636 12.16 37.79 22.71
CA THR A 636 13.10 36.69 22.86
C THR A 636 12.90 35.59 21.78
N ASN A 637 11.95 35.77 20.89
CA ASN A 637 11.56 34.72 19.91
C ASN A 637 11.36 35.25 18.49
N GLN A 638 11.99 36.33 18.12
CA GLN A 638 11.70 37.07 16.91
C GLN A 638 12.10 36.34 15.64
N PRO A 639 11.15 35.92 14.80
CA PRO A 639 11.35 36.08 13.39
C PRO A 639 11.32 37.55 13.01
N GLU A 640 11.96 37.95 11.92
CA GLU A 640 11.71 39.25 11.33
C GLU A 640 10.20 39.35 11.06
N SER A 641 9.53 40.21 11.81
CA SER A 641 8.07 40.36 11.71
C SER A 641 7.61 41.07 10.43
N VAL A 642 8.55 41.66 9.70
CA VAL A 642 8.29 42.40 8.46
C VAL A 642 8.66 41.53 7.26
N ILE A 643 7.72 41.31 6.34
CA ILE A 643 7.90 40.63 5.06
C ILE A 643 8.05 41.73 4.02
N PRO A 644 9.29 42.01 3.53
CA PRO A 644 9.52 43.11 2.59
C PRO A 644 8.87 42.85 1.23
N ALA A 645 8.51 43.94 0.58
CA ALA A 645 7.92 43.88 -0.80
C ALA A 645 9.02 43.72 -1.85
N ASP A 646 9.85 42.70 -1.74
CA ASP A 646 10.98 42.42 -2.63
C ASP A 646 10.72 41.27 -3.63
N GLY A 647 9.60 40.56 -3.48
CA GLY A 647 9.24 39.42 -4.33
C GLY A 647 10.05 38.15 -4.06
N GLU A 648 10.88 38.12 -3.02
CA GLU A 648 11.69 36.97 -2.64
C GLU A 648 10.99 36.13 -1.56
N TRP A 649 11.39 34.87 -1.43
CA TRP A 649 10.88 33.98 -0.40
C TRP A 649 11.63 34.15 0.91
N HIS A 650 10.90 34.40 1.99
CA HIS A 650 11.40 34.54 3.35
C HIS A 650 10.98 33.35 4.20
N LEU A 651 11.93 32.76 4.91
CA LEU A 651 11.64 31.72 5.89
C LEU A 651 11.30 32.37 7.24
N ILE A 652 10.10 32.09 7.74
CA ILE A 652 9.71 32.45 9.10
C ILE A 652 9.77 31.21 9.96
N THR A 653 10.42 31.31 11.13
CA THR A 653 10.54 30.23 12.11
C THR A 653 10.10 30.71 13.48
N LEU A 654 9.20 30.00 14.13
CA LEU A 654 8.73 30.26 15.49
C LEU A 654 9.11 29.11 16.40
N ASN A 655 9.54 29.44 17.62
CA ASN A 655 9.82 28.44 18.64
C ASN A 655 8.54 28.14 19.43
N LEU A 656 8.10 26.89 19.45
CA LEU A 656 6.89 26.43 20.11
C LEU A 656 7.05 26.35 21.65
N ASP A 657 8.29 26.36 22.18
CA ASP A 657 8.55 26.37 23.61
C ASP A 657 8.20 27.69 24.29
N ARG A 658 7.87 28.70 23.50
CA ARG A 658 7.73 30.09 23.98
C ARG A 658 6.41 30.71 23.55
N LEU A 659 5.33 30.05 23.85
CA LEU A 659 3.98 30.53 23.59
C LEU A 659 3.45 31.34 24.79
N CYS A 660 2.65 32.34 24.52
CA CYS A 660 1.94 33.11 25.52
C CYS A 660 0.45 32.78 25.48
N LEU A 661 -0.20 32.69 26.63
CA LEU A 661 -1.66 32.59 26.71
C LEU A 661 -2.29 33.92 26.27
N TRP A 662 -3.27 33.89 25.37
CA TRP A 662 -3.95 35.09 24.90
C TRP A 662 -4.54 35.90 26.05
N GLY A 663 -4.24 37.18 26.07
CA GLY A 663 -4.72 38.13 27.09
C GLY A 663 -3.82 38.30 28.31
N ASN A 664 -2.72 37.58 28.40
CA ASN A 664 -1.67 37.81 29.44
C ASN A 664 -0.51 38.59 28.85
N GLU A 665 0.14 39.41 29.67
CA GLU A 665 1.37 40.08 29.26
C GLU A 665 2.46 39.05 28.88
N CYS A 666 3.20 39.34 27.81
CA CYS A 666 4.29 38.50 27.33
C CYS A 666 5.26 38.14 28.46
N GLY A 667 5.40 36.89 28.78
CA GLY A 667 6.38 36.45 29.79
C GLY A 667 6.06 35.11 30.48
N ILE A 668 4.89 34.56 30.32
CA ILE A 668 4.59 33.21 30.83
C ILE A 668 4.95 32.21 29.77
N LEU A 669 6.07 31.54 29.93
CA LEU A 669 6.52 30.42 29.12
C LEU A 669 5.76 29.17 29.56
N TYR A 670 5.14 28.49 28.62
CA TYR A 670 4.58 27.17 28.85
C TYR A 670 5.48 26.14 28.21
N ALA A 671 5.71 25.06 28.93
CA ALA A 671 6.42 23.93 28.41
C ALA A 671 5.56 23.28 27.30
N ASN A 672 6.22 22.82 26.27
CA ASN A 672 5.66 22.18 25.05
C ASN A 672 4.80 20.96 25.36
N ASP A 673 4.97 20.32 26.52
CA ASP A 673 4.20 19.17 27.02
C ASP A 673 2.67 19.42 27.14
N LYS A 674 2.23 20.65 26.92
CA LYS A 674 0.82 21.04 27.00
C LYS A 674 0.11 21.19 25.66
N LEU A 675 0.84 21.17 24.55
CA LEU A 675 0.24 21.29 23.21
C LEU A 675 -0.17 19.91 22.65
N THR A 676 -0.96 19.14 23.41
CA THR A 676 -1.36 17.78 23.06
C THR A 676 -2.57 17.71 22.14
N ASP A 677 -3.40 18.75 22.11
CA ASP A 677 -4.71 18.74 21.47
C ASP A 677 -4.96 20.03 20.68
N VAL A 678 -4.02 20.43 19.82
CA VAL A 678 -4.15 21.66 19.03
C VAL A 678 -5.17 21.43 17.91
N ASN A 679 -6.27 22.18 17.97
CA ASN A 679 -7.43 22.01 17.09
C ASN A 679 -7.43 22.96 15.90
N ASP A 680 -6.72 24.09 16.00
CA ASP A 680 -6.63 25.06 14.92
C ASP A 680 -5.31 25.86 15.00
N ILE A 681 -4.78 26.20 13.85
CA ILE A 681 -3.53 26.93 13.66
C ILE A 681 -3.85 28.13 12.78
N VAL A 682 -3.71 29.35 13.32
CA VAL A 682 -4.07 30.57 12.62
C VAL A 682 -2.85 31.44 12.38
N PHE A 683 -2.52 31.67 11.13
CA PHE A 683 -1.46 32.60 10.71
C PHE A 683 -2.05 34.01 10.61
N CYS A 684 -1.47 34.95 11.35
CA CYS A 684 -1.95 36.33 11.46
C CYS A 684 -1.00 37.27 10.73
N PHE A 685 -1.56 38.12 9.90
CA PHE A 685 -0.82 39.12 9.14
C PHE A 685 -1.54 40.47 9.20
N SER A 686 -0.78 41.56 8.92
CA SER A 686 -1.37 42.89 8.72
C SER A 686 -0.58 43.72 7.71
N GLY A 687 -1.30 44.58 6.99
CA GLY A 687 -0.72 45.48 6.00
C GLY A 687 -1.78 46.06 5.06
N GLU A 688 -1.38 47.02 4.24
CA GLU A 688 -2.23 47.70 3.24
C GLU A 688 -2.03 47.02 1.89
N ASN A 689 -3.14 46.66 1.20
CA ASN A 689 -3.14 46.07 -0.15
C ASN A 689 -2.20 44.83 -0.20
N ALA A 690 -2.33 43.92 0.74
CA ALA A 690 -1.49 42.72 0.83
C ALA A 690 -1.71 41.81 -0.36
N ASP A 691 -0.61 41.32 -0.93
CA ASP A 691 -0.55 40.26 -1.92
C ASP A 691 0.63 39.36 -1.54
N ILE A 692 0.39 38.29 -0.78
CA ILE A 692 1.44 37.40 -0.28
C ILE A 692 1.21 35.97 -0.77
N SER A 693 2.31 35.23 -0.97
CA SER A 693 2.30 33.79 -1.15
C SER A 693 2.76 33.13 0.17
N LEU A 694 2.06 32.07 0.57
CA LEU A 694 2.38 31.23 1.73
C LEU A 694 2.52 29.78 1.29
N ASP A 695 3.59 29.11 1.72
CA ASP A 695 3.84 27.72 1.36
C ASP A 695 4.78 27.00 2.33
N HIS A 696 4.84 25.67 2.23
CA HIS A 696 5.82 24.81 2.87
C HIS A 696 5.86 24.97 4.40
N ILE A 697 4.73 24.74 5.06
CA ILE A 697 4.61 24.84 6.52
C ILE A 697 5.17 23.57 7.15
N ARG A 698 6.11 23.71 8.08
CA ARG A 698 6.81 22.61 8.76
C ARG A 698 6.73 22.72 10.27
N PHE A 699 6.55 21.57 10.92
CA PHE A 699 6.83 21.40 12.34
C PHE A 699 8.12 20.57 12.48
N THR A 700 9.12 21.12 13.15
CA THR A 700 10.38 20.41 13.37
C THR A 700 10.39 19.85 14.78
N PRO A 701 10.65 18.56 14.98
CA PRO A 701 10.76 17.96 16.31
C PRO A 701 11.77 18.73 17.17
N GLU A 702 11.53 18.79 18.47
CA GLU A 702 12.58 19.18 19.40
C GLU A 702 13.79 18.27 19.15
N THR A 703 14.85 18.84 18.66
CA THR A 703 16.15 18.16 18.72
C THR A 703 16.44 18.02 20.21
N ASN A 704 16.45 16.76 20.69
CA ASN A 704 16.86 16.50 22.07
C ASN A 704 18.16 17.26 22.30
N GLU A 705 18.16 18.30 23.13
CA GLU A 705 19.39 18.98 23.51
C GLU A 705 20.39 17.98 24.12
N GLU A 706 19.90 16.83 24.63
CA GLU A 706 20.74 15.73 25.10
C GLU A 706 21.52 15.07 23.96
N VAL A 707 20.97 14.91 22.77
CA VAL A 707 21.71 14.40 21.60
C VAL A 707 22.71 15.46 21.12
N ASN A 708 22.32 16.72 21.06
CA ASN A 708 23.22 17.81 20.71
C ASN A 708 24.28 18.05 21.78
N ARG A 709 23.98 17.91 23.08
CA ARG A 709 24.98 17.93 24.14
C ARG A 709 25.96 16.77 24.07
N PHE A 710 25.50 15.62 23.65
CA PHE A 710 26.36 14.47 23.41
C PHE A 710 27.29 14.70 22.21
N ASP A 711 26.77 15.20 21.10
CA ASP A 711 27.55 15.52 19.90
C ASP A 711 28.51 16.72 20.15
N VAL A 712 28.08 17.75 20.86
CA VAL A 712 28.93 18.87 21.21
C VAL A 712 30.06 18.46 22.19
N ASN A 713 29.76 17.57 23.15
CA ASN A 713 30.79 17.06 24.06
C ASN A 713 31.76 16.13 23.35
N ILE A 714 31.31 15.34 22.38
CA ILE A 714 32.14 14.50 21.51
C ILE A 714 33.06 15.38 20.63
N ALA A 715 32.49 16.39 20.00
CA ALA A 715 33.25 17.28 19.11
C ALA A 715 34.32 18.12 19.82
N ASN A 716 34.18 18.33 21.14
CA ASN A 716 35.11 19.15 21.98
C ASN A 716 36.00 18.31 22.91
N ALA A 717 35.90 16.98 22.87
CA ALA A 717 36.73 16.10 23.70
C ALA A 717 38.14 15.94 23.09
N ASP A 718 39.15 16.59 23.71
CA ASP A 718 40.52 16.55 23.22
C ASP A 718 41.26 15.24 23.54
N ASN A 719 40.64 14.31 24.28
CA ASN A 719 41.23 13.02 24.60
C ASN A 719 40.23 11.90 24.96
N ILE A 720 40.64 10.66 24.77
CA ILE A 720 39.83 9.46 24.94
C ILE A 720 39.35 9.24 26.40
N PHE A 721 40.05 9.81 27.39
CA PHE A 721 39.67 9.70 28.79
C PHE A 721 38.49 10.61 29.16
N GLU A 722 38.35 11.77 28.54
CA GLU A 722 37.15 12.62 28.68
C GLU A 722 35.95 11.95 28.01
N TYR A 723 36.16 11.28 26.89
CA TYR A 723 35.15 10.48 26.19
C TYR A 723 34.57 9.36 27.07
N ILE A 724 35.46 8.59 27.71
CA ILE A 724 35.09 7.50 28.62
C ILE A 724 34.41 8.04 29.86
N SER A 725 34.88 9.15 30.41
CA SER A 725 34.29 9.80 31.58
C SER A 725 32.85 10.32 31.29
N ALA A 726 32.62 10.95 30.14
CA ALA A 726 31.30 11.42 29.71
C ALA A 726 30.33 10.27 29.53
N PHE A 727 30.79 9.16 28.93
CA PHE A 727 29.99 7.94 28.75
C PHE A 727 29.52 7.33 30.06
N PHE A 728 30.43 7.22 31.07
CA PHE A 728 30.09 6.68 32.37
C PHE A 728 29.16 7.59 33.17
N VAL A 729 29.30 8.94 33.09
CA VAL A 729 28.39 9.87 33.74
C VAL A 729 26.99 9.79 33.17
N THR A 730 26.86 9.65 31.85
CA THR A 730 25.56 9.47 31.15
C THR A 730 24.92 8.14 31.50
N LEU A 731 25.69 7.05 31.54
CA LEU A 731 25.21 5.70 31.90
C LEU A 731 24.73 5.66 33.35
N ILE A 732 25.45 6.31 34.30
CA ILE A 732 25.06 6.41 35.71
C ILE A 732 23.79 7.23 35.86
N GLY A 733 23.63 8.32 35.08
CA GLY A 733 22.42 9.13 35.06
C GLY A 733 21.20 8.37 34.55
N ALA A 734 21.36 7.61 33.48
CA ALA A 734 20.32 6.77 32.93
C ALA A 734 19.88 5.63 33.90
N ILE A 735 20.85 5.02 34.58
CA ILE A 735 20.59 4.00 35.62
C ILE A 735 19.89 4.63 36.84
N ALA A 736 20.28 5.83 37.28
CA ALA A 736 19.64 6.52 38.40
C ALA A 736 18.17 6.88 38.09
N ASN A 737 17.86 7.23 36.84
CA ASN A 737 16.49 7.52 36.40
C ASN A 737 15.63 6.26 36.31
N LEU A 738 16.22 5.10 36.03
CA LEU A 738 15.53 3.80 36.05
C LEU A 738 15.15 3.30 37.45
N PHE A 739 15.85 3.79 38.50
CA PHE A 739 15.54 3.44 39.87
C PHE A 739 14.65 4.48 40.61
N ASN A 740 14.35 5.61 39.97
CA ASN A 740 13.47 6.65 40.50
C ASN A 740 12.09 6.74 39.77
N ALA A 741 11.81 5.84 38.83
CA ALA A 741 10.52 5.73 38.12
C ALA A 741 9.61 4.65 38.74
#